data_eb90e5a6fcf377c7c5dfeef6725ddf11
#
_entry.id   eb90e5a6fcf377c7c5dfeef6725ddf11
#
_cell.length_a   1.000
_cell.length_b   1.000
_cell.length_c   1.000
_cell.angle_alpha   90.00
_cell.angle_beta   90.00
_cell.angle_gamma   90.00
#
_symmetry.space_group_name_H-M   'P 1'
#
loop_
_entity.id
_entity.type
_entity.pdbx_description
1 polymer ?
#
loop_
_entity_poly.entity_id
_entity_poly.type
_entity_poly.pdbx_seq_one_letter_code
_entity_poly.pdbx_strand_id
1 'polypeptide(L)'
;MLNTIDTSKPVCLDIETKGLDRHRHAITSIQLGFTHKEKQEYTRKFFNWDKLGKKRQTALMKKLKECKLVTHNGKFDLLFLYVKTGISLNLWLDTLVLAHVCGEEELGLKPLTEKYFHVKYDIAKEAKVGEITDKFKAYGLDDVLYPMKLLKIFQKKIARYDLLKVFKHEMRAYKAYYEVEKGGVPISPRRHEVLEKLEAELRPYTEKLLTYGDINWNSNAQVAKILFEKLDIPVYDEKGERLGTEYNVYIDDYTDGGYTKIESCIGTFKTRKEANAFARTIEKTTYVRSNPLWKRTIIGYGQGLKVIERTKKGAPSIGIDTLSNYVGNDCVDTLLEYKRISKLITFIESWEDLQVDGKIYPSFNITARTGRTTCNSPNLQQCPQDSYVRNLIEARPGWKLVEIDYSQLELRVASWLSGDLNMQHAYQSGSDLHSKTTELLFGDTSELSHDEQKRRRTQSKSANFGFLYGMVAKTFIAYAKGYGLDLTQEDSEKIRADFFNAYPRLLVWHEECKEFARQHGYIESPIGRKRWFDNINSYDFKKRSADERQAINSPVQGFGSDLCTSALAEIVFSKELDHTRFNVLGSVHDAILFEIKDDYVEELVPKLQSIMENPPIVKGLDVPIPLVADVEVSSCWGGH
;
A
#
# COMPACT_ATOMS: atom_id res chain seq x y z
N MET A 1 21.90 20.24 -33.61
CA MET A 1 21.91 19.51 -32.33
C MET A 1 20.88 18.40 -32.25
N LEU A 2 19.57 18.65 -32.45
CA LEU A 2 18.56 17.56 -32.43
C LEU A 2 18.82 16.50 -33.51
N ASN A 3 19.44 16.89 -34.61
CA ASN A 3 19.82 15.99 -35.70
C ASN A 3 21.03 15.05 -35.36
N THR A 4 21.74 15.32 -34.27
CA THR A 4 22.85 14.46 -33.83
C THR A 4 22.38 13.28 -32.96
N ILE A 5 21.11 13.23 -32.55
CA ILE A 5 20.56 12.12 -31.80
C ILE A 5 20.31 10.94 -32.74
N ASP A 6 20.94 9.80 -32.44
CA ASP A 6 20.62 8.53 -33.12
C ASP A 6 19.36 7.91 -32.53
N THR A 7 18.22 8.11 -33.21
CA THR A 7 16.91 7.60 -32.77
C THR A 7 16.76 6.07 -32.88
N SER A 8 17.69 5.40 -33.57
CA SER A 8 17.72 3.94 -33.62
C SER A 8 18.21 3.30 -32.31
N LYS A 9 18.96 4.09 -31.51
CA LYS A 9 19.51 3.71 -30.21
C LYS A 9 18.65 4.25 -29.07
N PRO A 10 18.71 3.64 -27.88
CA PRO A 10 18.04 4.17 -26.70
C PRO A 10 18.51 5.57 -26.32
N VAL A 11 17.57 6.41 -25.90
CA VAL A 11 17.81 7.76 -25.39
C VAL A 11 17.36 7.80 -23.94
N CYS A 12 18.28 8.09 -23.02
CA CYS A 12 17.95 8.30 -21.62
C CYS A 12 17.44 9.72 -21.41
N LEU A 13 16.37 9.86 -20.64
CA LEU A 13 15.74 11.12 -20.32
C LEU A 13 15.52 11.24 -18.82
N ASP A 14 15.74 12.42 -18.30
CA ASP A 14 15.46 12.83 -16.93
C ASP A 14 15.11 14.31 -16.91
N ILE A 15 14.33 14.78 -15.92
CA ILE A 15 14.02 16.20 -15.70
C ILE A 15 14.21 16.60 -14.25
N GLU A 16 14.49 17.89 -14.05
CA GLU A 16 14.44 18.52 -12.74
C GLU A 16 13.30 19.53 -12.68
N THR A 17 12.62 19.59 -11.54
CA THR A 17 11.43 20.41 -11.34
C THR A 17 11.53 21.26 -10.08
N LYS A 18 10.74 22.35 -10.00
CA LYS A 18 10.66 23.20 -8.81
C LYS A 18 9.85 22.59 -7.66
N GLY A 19 9.25 21.42 -7.86
CA GLY A 19 8.46 20.69 -6.88
C GLY A 19 7.80 19.49 -7.53
N LEU A 20 6.98 18.74 -6.77
CA LEU A 20 6.48 17.43 -7.18
C LEU A 20 5.14 17.47 -7.93
N ASP A 21 4.39 18.57 -7.85
CA ASP A 21 3.10 18.71 -8.51
C ASP A 21 3.27 19.15 -9.96
N ARG A 22 2.97 18.23 -10.88
CA ARG A 22 3.10 18.44 -12.33
C ARG A 22 2.20 19.55 -12.90
N HIS A 23 1.10 19.87 -12.25
CA HIS A 23 0.18 20.92 -12.68
C HIS A 23 0.63 22.30 -12.20
N ARG A 24 1.11 22.42 -10.97
CA ARG A 24 1.47 23.68 -10.30
C ARG A 24 2.93 24.07 -10.46
N HIS A 25 3.86 23.10 -10.50
CA HIS A 25 5.29 23.39 -10.56
C HIS A 25 5.85 23.42 -11.98
N ALA A 26 6.97 24.15 -12.14
CA ALA A 26 7.65 24.29 -13.42
C ALA A 26 8.79 23.26 -13.55
N ILE A 27 9.12 22.90 -14.79
CA ILE A 27 10.33 22.17 -15.13
C ILE A 27 11.51 23.15 -15.10
N THR A 28 12.60 22.80 -14.44
CA THR A 28 13.84 23.58 -14.36
C THR A 28 14.79 23.21 -15.50
N SER A 29 14.96 21.94 -15.73
CA SER A 29 15.90 21.42 -16.74
C SER A 29 15.45 20.07 -17.30
N ILE A 30 15.99 19.71 -18.46
CA ILE A 30 15.86 18.40 -19.06
C ILE A 30 17.26 17.90 -19.43
N GLN A 31 17.54 16.67 -19.09
CA GLN A 31 18.79 15.98 -19.36
C GLN A 31 18.57 14.85 -20.35
N LEU A 32 19.49 14.71 -21.29
CA LEU A 32 19.47 13.64 -22.29
C LEU A 32 20.81 12.93 -22.35
N GLY A 33 20.73 11.61 -22.33
CA GLY A 33 21.86 10.74 -22.64
C GLY A 33 21.55 9.93 -23.90
N PHE A 34 22.38 10.06 -24.94
CA PHE A 34 22.11 9.44 -26.24
C PHE A 34 23.40 9.08 -26.99
N THR A 35 23.29 8.18 -27.93
CA THR A 35 24.41 7.90 -28.88
C THR A 35 24.41 8.99 -29.95
N HIS A 36 25.55 9.63 -30.14
CA HIS A 36 25.73 10.64 -31.18
C HIS A 36 25.80 9.96 -32.56
N LYS A 37 24.94 10.41 -33.50
CA LYS A 37 24.74 9.73 -34.80
C LYS A 37 26.04 9.54 -35.61
N GLU A 38 26.89 10.56 -35.67
CA GLU A 38 28.14 10.54 -36.45
C GLU A 38 29.31 9.92 -35.66
N LYS A 39 29.48 10.33 -34.38
CA LYS A 39 30.62 9.92 -33.56
C LYS A 39 30.45 8.52 -32.96
N GLN A 40 29.23 7.98 -32.94
CA GLN A 40 28.84 6.73 -32.28
C GLN A 40 29.25 6.64 -30.79
N GLU A 41 29.40 7.80 -30.12
CA GLU A 41 29.75 7.94 -28.73
C GLU A 41 28.53 8.27 -27.90
N TYR A 42 28.48 7.79 -26.63
CA TYR A 42 27.45 8.17 -25.67
C TYR A 42 27.70 9.60 -25.22
N THR A 43 26.76 10.47 -25.55
CA THR A 43 26.79 11.90 -25.29
C THR A 43 25.71 12.26 -24.27
N ARG A 44 26.05 13.10 -23.30
CA ARG A 44 25.12 13.64 -22.33
C ARG A 44 24.93 15.13 -22.55
N LYS A 45 23.69 15.63 -22.48
CA LYS A 45 23.34 17.03 -22.66
C LYS A 45 22.37 17.50 -21.60
N PHE A 46 22.66 18.68 -21.06
CA PHE A 46 21.83 19.41 -20.11
C PHE A 46 21.20 20.61 -20.81
N PHE A 47 19.91 20.79 -20.64
CA PHE A 47 19.17 21.92 -21.18
C PHE A 47 18.44 22.65 -20.06
N ASN A 48 18.70 23.94 -19.90
CA ASN A 48 17.87 24.80 -19.10
C ASN A 48 16.51 24.97 -19.80
N TRP A 49 15.43 24.51 -19.18
CA TRP A 49 14.12 24.45 -19.81
C TRP A 49 13.59 25.84 -20.18
N ASP A 50 13.68 26.82 -19.26
CA ASP A 50 13.18 28.17 -19.50
C ASP A 50 13.96 28.89 -20.62
N LYS A 51 15.28 28.63 -20.71
CA LYS A 51 16.13 29.24 -21.75
C LYS A 51 15.91 28.63 -23.14
N LEU A 52 15.28 27.47 -23.25
CA LEU A 52 14.98 26.87 -24.56
C LEU A 52 13.96 27.65 -25.37
N GLY A 53 12.97 28.26 -24.69
CA GLY A 53 11.82 28.89 -25.32
C GLY A 53 10.87 27.90 -26.01
N LYS A 54 9.59 28.24 -26.10
CA LYS A 54 8.50 27.33 -26.54
C LYS A 54 8.77 26.61 -27.87
N LYS A 55 9.29 27.34 -28.89
CA LYS A 55 9.56 26.73 -30.20
C LYS A 55 10.59 25.60 -30.15
N ARG A 56 11.66 25.77 -29.37
CA ARG A 56 12.69 24.76 -29.20
C ARG A 56 12.24 23.62 -28.29
N GLN A 57 11.47 23.92 -27.25
CA GLN A 57 10.82 22.90 -26.40
C GLN A 57 9.94 21.98 -27.25
N THR A 58 9.04 22.55 -28.08
CA THR A 58 8.18 21.76 -28.98
C THR A 58 9.00 20.92 -29.96
N ALA A 59 10.04 21.50 -30.56
CA ALA A 59 10.92 20.75 -31.48
C ALA A 59 11.64 19.59 -30.78
N LEU A 60 12.10 19.82 -29.54
CA LEU A 60 12.70 18.77 -28.71
C LEU A 60 11.69 17.65 -28.41
N MET A 61 10.48 17.97 -27.96
CA MET A 61 9.43 16.99 -27.69
C MET A 61 9.06 16.16 -28.91
N LYS A 62 8.93 16.80 -30.08
CA LYS A 62 8.68 16.10 -31.36
C LYS A 62 9.80 15.12 -31.68
N LYS A 63 11.06 15.50 -31.44
CA LYS A 63 12.21 14.62 -31.67
C LYS A 63 12.23 13.45 -30.68
N LEU A 64 11.95 13.69 -29.40
CA LEU A 64 11.90 12.64 -28.37
C LEU A 64 10.76 11.64 -28.60
N LYS A 65 9.66 12.05 -29.23
CA LYS A 65 8.58 11.15 -29.62
C LYS A 65 9.01 10.05 -30.60
N GLU A 66 10.07 10.30 -31.38
CA GLU A 66 10.66 9.33 -32.32
C GLU A 66 11.65 8.37 -31.64
N CYS A 67 12.04 8.64 -30.38
CA CYS A 67 13.10 7.93 -29.69
C CYS A 67 12.56 6.77 -28.84
N LYS A 68 13.42 5.77 -28.62
CA LYS A 68 13.22 4.73 -27.59
C LYS A 68 13.68 5.27 -26.25
N LEU A 69 12.75 5.84 -25.47
CA LEU A 69 13.09 6.49 -24.22
C LEU A 69 13.37 5.47 -23.10
N VAL A 70 14.52 5.62 -22.45
CA VAL A 70 14.89 4.95 -21.21
C VAL A 70 14.85 5.97 -20.09
N THR A 71 14.29 5.59 -18.97
CA THR A 71 14.13 6.46 -17.80
C THR A 71 14.44 5.69 -16.52
N HIS A 72 14.43 6.40 -15.39
CA HIS A 72 14.39 5.81 -14.07
C HIS A 72 13.28 6.48 -13.27
N ASN A 73 12.15 5.79 -13.04
CA ASN A 73 10.90 6.36 -12.52
C ASN A 73 10.26 7.41 -13.46
N GLY A 74 10.43 7.20 -14.76
CA GLY A 74 10.13 8.19 -15.78
C GLY A 74 8.67 8.49 -16.02
N LYS A 75 7.74 7.78 -15.39
CA LYS A 75 6.32 8.16 -15.40
C LYS A 75 6.15 9.57 -14.83
N PHE A 76 6.90 9.93 -13.80
CA PHE A 76 6.96 11.28 -13.25
C PHE A 76 7.39 12.30 -14.32
N ASP A 77 8.51 12.07 -14.97
CA ASP A 77 9.10 12.97 -15.98
C ASP A 77 8.16 13.17 -17.16
N LEU A 78 7.63 12.06 -17.67
CA LEU A 78 6.79 12.07 -18.86
C LEU A 78 5.44 12.74 -18.61
N LEU A 79 4.87 12.59 -17.40
CA LEU A 79 3.63 13.28 -17.03
C LEU A 79 3.84 14.79 -16.88
N PHE A 80 4.97 15.23 -16.28
CA PHE A 80 5.34 16.63 -16.24
C PHE A 80 5.46 17.22 -17.65
N LEU A 81 6.22 16.56 -18.52
CA LEU A 81 6.39 16.99 -19.91
C LEU A 81 5.05 17.03 -20.65
N TYR A 82 4.19 16.03 -20.45
CA TYR A 82 2.85 16.02 -21.04
C TYR A 82 2.00 17.20 -20.59
N VAL A 83 1.91 17.46 -19.29
CA VAL A 83 1.12 18.58 -18.74
C VAL A 83 1.63 19.94 -19.23
N LYS A 84 2.96 20.11 -19.31
CA LYS A 84 3.57 21.40 -19.73
C LYS A 84 3.58 21.63 -21.25
N THR A 85 3.49 20.56 -22.07
CA THR A 85 3.66 20.68 -23.53
C THR A 85 2.48 20.16 -24.35
N GLY A 86 1.56 19.38 -23.76
CA GLY A 86 0.49 18.67 -24.45
C GLY A 86 0.99 17.50 -25.33
N ILE A 87 2.29 17.18 -25.30
CA ILE A 87 2.88 16.14 -26.14
C ILE A 87 3.14 14.89 -25.32
N SER A 88 2.44 13.81 -25.64
CA SER A 88 2.69 12.49 -25.06
C SER A 88 3.93 11.85 -25.67
N LEU A 89 4.86 11.41 -24.80
CA LEU A 89 6.08 10.70 -25.18
C LEU A 89 5.93 9.20 -24.96
N ASN A 90 6.65 8.41 -25.76
CA ASN A 90 6.62 6.96 -25.72
C ASN A 90 7.70 6.42 -24.77
N LEU A 91 7.31 5.95 -23.60
CA LEU A 91 8.20 5.23 -22.70
C LEU A 91 8.53 3.87 -23.29
N TRP A 92 9.80 3.64 -23.63
CA TRP A 92 10.24 2.33 -24.10
C TRP A 92 10.58 1.41 -22.93
N LEU A 93 11.39 1.88 -21.97
CA LEU A 93 11.86 1.09 -20.85
C LEU A 93 12.12 1.97 -19.62
N ASP A 94 11.87 1.42 -18.44
CA ASP A 94 12.16 2.05 -17.16
C ASP A 94 13.08 1.17 -16.32
N THR A 95 14.19 1.73 -15.83
CA THR A 95 15.19 0.99 -15.06
C THR A 95 14.78 0.76 -13.60
N LEU A 96 13.83 1.53 -13.07
CA LEU A 96 13.20 1.25 -11.78
C LEU A 96 12.36 -0.03 -11.86
N VAL A 97 11.58 -0.21 -12.95
CA VAL A 97 10.80 -1.44 -13.18
C VAL A 97 11.74 -2.64 -13.37
N LEU A 98 12.85 -2.48 -14.08
CA LEU A 98 13.88 -3.53 -14.20
C LEU A 98 14.45 -3.92 -12.83
N ALA A 99 14.81 -2.94 -12.01
CA ALA A 99 15.33 -3.18 -10.67
C ALA A 99 14.32 -3.93 -9.80
N HIS A 100 13.06 -3.50 -9.82
CA HIS A 100 11.97 -4.15 -9.10
C HIS A 100 11.81 -5.62 -9.49
N VAL A 101 11.70 -5.91 -10.78
CA VAL A 101 11.56 -7.28 -11.30
C VAL A 101 12.78 -8.15 -10.96
N CYS A 102 13.97 -7.55 -10.90
CA CYS A 102 15.19 -8.23 -10.46
C CYS A 102 15.31 -8.42 -8.94
N GLY A 103 14.32 -8.00 -8.15
CA GLY A 103 14.26 -8.20 -6.70
C GLY A 103 15.13 -7.23 -5.90
N GLU A 104 15.49 -6.06 -6.45
CA GLU A 104 16.21 -5.04 -5.68
C GLU A 104 15.31 -4.48 -4.56
N GLU A 105 15.88 -4.29 -3.37
CA GLU A 105 15.16 -3.74 -2.23
C GLU A 105 15.05 -2.22 -2.31
N GLU A 106 16.16 -1.57 -2.62
CA GLU A 106 16.26 -0.13 -2.82
C GLU A 106 16.17 0.16 -4.31
N LEU A 107 15.07 0.79 -4.73
CA LEU A 107 14.78 1.03 -6.15
C LEU A 107 15.25 2.40 -6.64
N GLY A 108 15.61 3.30 -5.75
CA GLY A 108 16.08 4.64 -6.10
C GLY A 108 17.38 4.61 -6.91
N LEU A 109 17.54 5.53 -7.87
CA LEU A 109 18.72 5.59 -8.72
C LEU A 109 20.03 5.72 -7.92
N LYS A 110 20.04 6.52 -6.86
CA LYS A 110 21.23 6.75 -6.02
C LYS A 110 21.67 5.52 -5.23
N PRO A 111 20.77 4.86 -4.45
CA PRO A 111 21.10 3.59 -3.81
C PRO A 111 21.61 2.53 -4.79
N LEU A 112 20.97 2.41 -5.95
CA LEU A 112 21.41 1.47 -6.98
C LEU A 112 22.78 1.82 -7.56
N THR A 113 23.04 3.11 -7.76
CA THR A 113 24.36 3.59 -8.23
C THR A 113 25.44 3.32 -7.20
N GLU A 114 25.19 3.58 -5.94
CA GLU A 114 26.10 3.24 -4.85
C GLU A 114 26.38 1.73 -4.79
N LYS A 115 25.31 0.92 -4.84
CA LYS A 115 25.42 -0.55 -4.78
C LYS A 115 26.24 -1.14 -5.92
N TYR A 116 26.05 -0.68 -7.16
CA TYR A 116 26.63 -1.31 -8.34
C TYR A 116 27.92 -0.67 -8.86
N PHE A 117 28.14 0.60 -8.53
CA PHE A 117 29.26 1.36 -9.06
C PHE A 117 30.13 1.99 -7.98
N HIS A 118 29.75 1.87 -6.69
CA HIS A 118 30.45 2.46 -5.54
C HIS A 118 30.61 3.98 -5.65
N VAL A 119 29.63 4.63 -6.30
CA VAL A 119 29.59 6.08 -6.49
C VAL A 119 28.45 6.65 -5.67
N LYS A 120 28.80 7.55 -4.75
CA LYS A 120 27.85 8.41 -4.04
C LYS A 120 27.79 9.74 -4.76
N TYR A 121 26.60 10.09 -5.25
CA TYR A 121 26.33 11.44 -5.69
C TYR A 121 25.01 11.90 -5.05
N ASP A 122 25.04 13.09 -4.49
CA ASP A 122 23.90 13.64 -3.78
C ASP A 122 23.48 14.96 -4.41
N ILE A 123 22.18 15.26 -4.30
CA ILE A 123 21.70 16.58 -4.65
C ILE A 123 22.35 17.53 -3.68
N ALA A 124 23.18 18.43 -4.17
CA ALA A 124 23.62 19.55 -3.39
C ALA A 124 22.41 20.30 -2.86
N LYS A 125 22.50 20.82 -1.63
CA LYS A 125 21.44 21.69 -1.06
C LYS A 125 21.03 22.82 -2.01
N GLU A 126 21.91 23.18 -2.90
CA GLU A 126 21.76 24.17 -3.98
C GLU A 126 20.65 23.83 -4.98
N ALA A 127 20.40 22.54 -5.26
CA ALA A 127 19.31 22.12 -6.16
C ALA A 127 17.91 22.48 -5.60
N LYS A 128 17.78 22.56 -4.29
CA LYS A 128 16.52 22.97 -3.64
C LYS A 128 16.18 24.46 -3.84
N VAL A 129 17.15 25.27 -4.23
CA VAL A 129 16.99 26.73 -4.40
C VAL A 129 16.67 27.12 -5.86
N GLY A 130 16.72 26.15 -6.79
CA GLY A 130 16.41 26.38 -8.21
C GLY A 130 17.53 27.09 -9.00
N GLU A 131 18.74 27.20 -8.45
CA GLU A 131 19.90 27.72 -9.16
C GLU A 131 20.60 26.65 -9.98
N ILE A 132 20.85 26.95 -11.23
CA ILE A 132 21.56 26.04 -12.14
C ILE A 132 23.08 26.27 -12.01
N THR A 133 23.68 25.63 -11.03
CA THR A 133 25.14 25.60 -10.82
C THR A 133 25.78 24.52 -11.69
N ASP A 134 27.12 24.53 -11.82
CA ASP A 134 27.81 23.46 -12.54
C ASP A 134 27.71 22.12 -11.82
N LYS A 135 27.61 22.12 -10.49
CA LYS A 135 27.36 20.93 -9.69
C LYS A 135 25.96 20.36 -9.95
N PHE A 136 24.94 21.22 -10.06
CA PHE A 136 23.59 20.82 -10.46
C PHE A 136 23.54 20.22 -11.87
N LYS A 137 24.27 20.82 -12.82
CA LYS A 137 24.40 20.24 -14.18
C LYS A 137 25.08 18.88 -14.18
N ALA A 138 26.18 18.75 -13.44
CA ALA A 138 26.88 17.47 -13.29
C ALA A 138 25.97 16.38 -12.72
N TYR A 139 25.22 16.73 -11.67
CA TYR A 139 24.21 15.86 -11.05
C TYR A 139 23.19 15.37 -12.09
N GLY A 140 22.48 16.24 -12.79
CA GLY A 140 21.48 15.85 -13.78
C GLY A 140 22.07 15.10 -14.99
N LEU A 141 23.35 15.34 -15.33
CA LEU A 141 24.05 14.54 -16.36
C LEU A 141 24.36 13.12 -15.87
N ASP A 142 24.54 12.91 -14.58
CA ASP A 142 24.71 11.58 -14.00
C ASP A 142 23.39 10.82 -13.94
N ASP A 143 22.26 11.50 -13.74
CA ASP A 143 20.92 10.90 -13.76
C ASP A 143 20.51 10.34 -15.14
N VAL A 144 21.21 10.71 -16.22
CA VAL A 144 21.06 10.06 -17.54
C VAL A 144 22.22 9.12 -17.91
N LEU A 145 23.26 9.04 -17.09
CA LEU A 145 24.37 8.10 -17.28
C LEU A 145 24.11 6.75 -16.61
N TYR A 146 23.75 6.81 -15.31
CA TYR A 146 23.64 5.61 -14.50
C TYR A 146 22.47 4.71 -14.90
N PRO A 147 21.28 5.19 -15.32
CA PRO A 147 20.25 4.31 -15.83
C PRO A 147 20.72 3.46 -17.02
N MET A 148 21.52 4.02 -17.92
CA MET A 148 22.08 3.28 -19.06
C MET A 148 23.13 2.24 -18.66
N LYS A 149 23.87 2.49 -17.57
CA LYS A 149 24.78 1.50 -16.99
C LYS A 149 24.02 0.39 -16.27
N LEU A 150 23.01 0.74 -15.46
CA LEU A 150 22.12 -0.19 -14.76
C LEU A 150 21.33 -1.07 -15.74
N LEU A 151 20.88 -0.51 -16.86
CA LEU A 151 20.20 -1.27 -17.92
C LEU A 151 20.99 -2.51 -18.32
N LYS A 152 22.30 -2.38 -18.55
CA LYS A 152 23.16 -3.50 -18.94
C LYS A 152 23.27 -4.58 -17.86
N ILE A 153 23.27 -4.16 -16.58
CA ILE A 153 23.33 -5.09 -15.44
C ILE A 153 22.01 -5.84 -15.31
N PHE A 154 20.89 -5.12 -15.33
CA PHE A 154 19.58 -5.73 -15.16
C PHE A 154 19.16 -6.60 -16.34
N GLN A 155 19.55 -6.26 -17.57
CA GLN A 155 19.34 -7.14 -18.72
C GLN A 155 19.99 -8.52 -18.53
N LYS A 156 21.22 -8.56 -17.96
CA LYS A 156 21.87 -9.83 -17.62
C LYS A 156 21.14 -10.59 -16.52
N LYS A 157 20.61 -9.90 -15.49
CA LYS A 157 19.82 -10.53 -14.43
C LYS A 157 18.49 -11.07 -14.96
N ILE A 158 17.78 -10.29 -15.80
CA ILE A 158 16.53 -10.73 -16.46
C ILE A 158 16.76 -12.02 -17.25
N ALA A 159 17.85 -12.10 -18.03
CA ALA A 159 18.18 -13.32 -18.78
C ALA A 159 18.58 -14.48 -17.86
N ARG A 160 19.39 -14.22 -16.81
CA ARG A 160 19.87 -15.25 -15.88
C ARG A 160 18.73 -15.92 -15.10
N TYR A 161 17.73 -15.17 -14.70
CA TYR A 161 16.63 -15.65 -13.83
C TYR A 161 15.32 -15.88 -14.59
N ASP A 162 15.33 -15.81 -15.91
CA ASP A 162 14.18 -15.98 -16.81
C ASP A 162 12.99 -15.05 -16.46
N LEU A 163 13.28 -13.77 -16.24
CA LEU A 163 12.30 -12.77 -15.82
C LEU A 163 11.69 -11.97 -16.98
N LEU A 164 11.96 -12.34 -18.24
CA LEU A 164 11.55 -11.53 -19.39
C LEU A 164 10.03 -11.42 -19.52
N LYS A 165 9.28 -12.50 -19.23
CA LYS A 165 7.81 -12.50 -19.28
C LYS A 165 7.25 -11.51 -18.25
N VAL A 166 7.74 -11.59 -17.01
CA VAL A 166 7.36 -10.68 -15.91
C VAL A 166 7.71 -9.23 -16.25
N PHE A 167 8.92 -8.99 -16.73
CA PHE A 167 9.36 -7.64 -17.09
C PHE A 167 8.49 -7.03 -18.21
N LYS A 168 8.14 -7.79 -19.24
CA LYS A 168 7.26 -7.31 -20.31
C LYS A 168 5.87 -6.97 -19.78
N HIS A 169 5.33 -7.80 -18.88
CA HIS A 169 4.06 -7.57 -18.22
C HIS A 169 4.11 -6.28 -17.38
N GLU A 170 5.09 -6.16 -16.48
CA GLU A 170 5.26 -5.00 -15.62
C GLU A 170 5.44 -3.69 -16.42
N MET A 171 6.26 -3.72 -17.46
CA MET A 171 6.44 -2.55 -18.33
C MET A 171 5.16 -2.17 -19.06
N ARG A 172 4.33 -3.15 -19.45
CA ARG A 172 3.02 -2.87 -20.08
C ARG A 172 2.06 -2.25 -19.07
N ALA A 173 1.99 -2.78 -17.84
CA ALA A 173 1.20 -2.21 -16.75
C ALA A 173 1.67 -0.79 -16.38
N TYR A 174 2.97 -0.58 -16.24
CA TYR A 174 3.55 0.74 -15.95
C TYR A 174 3.19 1.80 -16.98
N LYS A 175 3.24 1.43 -18.27
CA LYS A 175 2.80 2.29 -19.37
C LYS A 175 1.29 2.54 -19.36
N ALA A 176 0.49 1.54 -18.98
CA ALA A 176 -0.95 1.72 -18.85
C ALA A 176 -1.29 2.74 -17.77
N TYR A 177 -0.65 2.67 -16.60
CA TYR A 177 -0.83 3.70 -15.57
C TYR A 177 -0.34 5.09 -16.00
N TYR A 178 0.71 5.17 -16.82
CA TYR A 178 1.09 6.46 -17.43
C TYR A 178 -0.04 7.06 -18.27
N GLU A 179 -0.76 6.26 -19.06
CA GLU A 179 -1.92 6.72 -19.83
C GLU A 179 -3.11 7.08 -18.92
N VAL A 180 -3.43 6.24 -17.94
CA VAL A 180 -4.51 6.47 -16.97
C VAL A 180 -4.32 7.78 -16.20
N GLU A 181 -3.12 8.04 -15.69
CA GLU A 181 -2.82 9.23 -14.89
C GLU A 181 -2.89 10.57 -15.66
N LYS A 182 -2.95 10.53 -16.97
CA LYS A 182 -3.21 11.73 -17.81
C LYS A 182 -4.65 12.21 -17.73
N GLY A 183 -5.59 11.26 -17.54
CA GLY A 183 -7.03 11.53 -17.59
C GLY A 183 -7.55 12.21 -16.32
N GLY A 184 -7.01 11.84 -15.18
CA GLY A 184 -7.48 12.23 -13.86
C GLY A 184 -8.85 11.64 -13.52
N VAL A 185 -9.24 11.78 -12.25
CA VAL A 185 -10.49 11.28 -11.68
C VAL A 185 -11.40 12.47 -11.38
N PRO A 186 -12.63 12.54 -11.91
CA PRO A 186 -13.54 13.64 -11.64
C PRO A 186 -14.00 13.62 -10.19
N ILE A 187 -14.10 14.81 -9.57
CA ILE A 187 -14.63 14.99 -8.23
C ILE A 187 -15.76 16.01 -8.20
N SER A 188 -16.76 15.71 -7.38
CA SER A 188 -17.96 16.54 -7.26
C SER A 188 -17.64 17.93 -6.67
N PRO A 189 -18.25 18.99 -7.18
CA PRO A 189 -18.18 20.31 -6.56
C PRO A 189 -18.89 20.36 -5.20
N ARG A 190 -19.75 19.38 -4.88
CA ARG A 190 -20.48 19.29 -3.59
C ARG A 190 -19.56 18.97 -2.40
N ARG A 191 -18.27 18.77 -2.61
CA ARG A 191 -17.32 18.46 -1.53
C ARG A 191 -17.29 19.50 -0.42
N HIS A 192 -17.52 20.78 -0.71
CA HIS A 192 -17.58 21.84 0.31
C HIS A 192 -18.80 21.66 1.23
N GLU A 193 -19.97 21.34 0.66
CA GLU A 193 -21.19 21.06 1.42
C GLU A 193 -21.01 19.82 2.30
N VAL A 194 -20.29 18.81 1.81
CA VAL A 194 -19.99 17.59 2.56
C VAL A 194 -19.03 17.89 3.71
N LEU A 195 -18.01 18.72 3.49
CA LEU A 195 -17.09 19.15 4.56
C LEU A 195 -17.84 19.91 5.65
N GLU A 196 -18.68 20.89 5.32
CA GLU A 196 -19.50 21.62 6.29
C GLU A 196 -20.40 20.68 7.13
N LYS A 197 -21.00 19.67 6.50
CA LYS A 197 -21.79 18.66 7.20
C LYS A 197 -20.95 17.83 8.17
N LEU A 198 -19.79 17.34 7.73
CA LEU A 198 -18.89 16.55 8.56
C LEU A 198 -18.29 17.37 9.70
N GLU A 199 -17.97 18.64 9.50
CA GLU A 199 -17.53 19.54 10.55
C GLU A 199 -18.62 19.79 11.59
N ALA A 200 -19.87 19.98 11.14
CA ALA A 200 -21.01 20.10 12.04
C ALA A 200 -21.26 18.81 12.84
N GLU A 201 -21.13 17.64 12.20
CA GLU A 201 -21.21 16.32 12.86
C GLU A 201 -20.05 16.10 13.85
N LEU A 202 -18.83 16.57 13.54
CA LEU A 202 -17.66 16.44 14.40
C LEU A 202 -17.72 17.28 15.66
N ARG A 203 -18.37 18.44 15.61
CA ARG A 203 -18.38 19.45 16.70
C ARG A 203 -18.81 18.89 18.05
N PRO A 204 -19.94 18.16 18.20
CA PRO A 204 -20.36 17.64 19.50
C PRO A 204 -19.37 16.65 20.10
N TYR A 205 -18.69 15.84 19.27
CA TYR A 205 -17.66 14.93 19.75
C TYR A 205 -16.41 15.69 20.19
N THR A 206 -16.04 16.75 19.48
CA THR A 206 -14.92 17.63 19.86
C THR A 206 -15.17 18.31 21.19
N GLU A 207 -16.35 18.91 21.36
CA GLU A 207 -16.77 19.58 22.62
C GLU A 207 -16.77 18.59 23.79
N LYS A 208 -17.28 17.39 23.57
CA LYS A 208 -17.30 16.34 24.59
C LYS A 208 -15.87 15.88 24.95
N LEU A 209 -14.99 15.68 23.98
CA LEU A 209 -13.60 15.31 24.24
C LEU A 209 -12.83 16.38 25.02
N LEU A 210 -13.10 17.67 24.81
CA LEU A 210 -12.51 18.75 25.57
C LEU A 210 -12.84 18.67 27.07
N THR A 211 -13.96 18.08 27.48
CA THR A 211 -14.29 17.85 28.89
C THR A 211 -13.33 16.88 29.58
N TYR A 212 -12.74 15.95 28.83
CA TYR A 212 -11.72 15.03 29.34
C TYR A 212 -10.32 15.64 29.37
N GLY A 213 -10.01 16.57 28.46
CA GLY A 213 -8.74 17.30 28.43
C GLY A 213 -8.56 18.13 27.18
N ASP A 214 -7.93 19.29 27.34
CA ASP A 214 -7.50 20.14 26.24
C ASP A 214 -6.16 19.63 25.69
N ILE A 215 -6.25 18.71 24.75
CA ILE A 215 -5.12 18.04 24.09
C ILE A 215 -5.36 17.91 22.58
N ASN A 216 -4.31 17.59 21.85
CA ASN A 216 -4.47 17.12 20.47
C ASN A 216 -4.96 15.67 20.45
N TRP A 217 -6.26 15.46 20.23
CA TRP A 217 -6.90 14.15 20.19
C TRP A 217 -6.48 13.25 19.01
N ASN A 218 -5.73 13.82 18.04
CA ASN A 218 -5.05 13.04 16.99
C ASN A 218 -3.65 12.57 17.42
N SER A 219 -3.14 13.04 18.56
CA SER A 219 -1.84 12.61 19.09
C SER A 219 -1.97 11.35 19.95
N ASN A 220 -1.55 10.20 19.41
CA ASN A 220 -1.59 8.94 20.14
C ASN A 220 -0.95 8.99 21.53
N ALA A 221 0.15 9.74 21.69
CA ALA A 221 0.84 9.85 22.97
C ALA A 221 0.02 10.64 24.00
N GLN A 222 -0.63 11.72 23.58
CA GLN A 222 -1.46 12.56 24.48
C GLN A 222 -2.77 11.82 24.84
N VAL A 223 -3.41 11.18 23.86
CA VAL A 223 -4.60 10.34 24.06
C VAL A 223 -4.32 9.21 25.05
N ALA A 224 -3.22 8.46 24.85
CA ALA A 224 -2.84 7.39 25.77
C ALA A 224 -2.67 7.87 27.22
N LYS A 225 -2.11 9.06 27.39
CA LYS A 225 -1.97 9.66 28.72
C LYS A 225 -3.34 9.98 29.37
N ILE A 226 -4.29 10.50 28.60
CA ILE A 226 -5.63 10.74 29.12
C ILE A 226 -6.32 9.40 29.47
N LEU A 227 -6.34 8.46 28.54
CA LEU A 227 -7.07 7.21 28.72
C LEU A 227 -6.52 6.38 29.89
N PHE A 228 -5.21 6.19 29.94
CA PHE A 228 -4.59 5.23 30.85
C PHE A 228 -4.03 5.84 32.14
N GLU A 229 -3.71 7.13 32.17
CA GLU A 229 -3.21 7.80 33.38
C GLU A 229 -4.27 8.64 34.09
N LYS A 230 -5.11 9.40 33.36
CA LYS A 230 -6.11 10.30 33.94
C LYS A 230 -7.43 9.58 34.19
N LEU A 231 -7.93 8.81 33.21
CA LEU A 231 -9.21 8.09 33.30
C LEU A 231 -9.03 6.67 33.86
N ASP A 232 -7.81 6.24 34.11
CA ASP A 232 -7.46 4.94 34.68
C ASP A 232 -8.15 3.74 33.97
N ILE A 233 -8.30 3.84 32.64
CA ILE A 233 -8.83 2.74 31.85
C ILE A 233 -7.88 1.54 32.00
N PRO A 234 -8.38 0.37 32.42
CA PRO A 234 -7.51 -0.74 32.79
C PRO A 234 -6.83 -1.35 31.57
N VAL A 235 -5.53 -1.59 31.69
CA VAL A 235 -4.72 -2.38 30.76
C VAL A 235 -4.30 -3.64 31.50
N TYR A 236 -4.44 -4.80 30.88
CA TYR A 236 -4.11 -6.10 31.46
C TYR A 236 -2.88 -6.70 30.80
N ASP A 237 -2.14 -7.50 31.54
CA ASP A 237 -1.04 -8.31 31.01
C ASP A 237 -1.55 -9.61 30.37
N GLU A 238 -0.62 -10.45 29.89
CA GLU A 238 -0.92 -11.73 29.25
C GLU A 238 -1.55 -12.77 30.18
N LYS A 239 -1.47 -12.56 31.51
CA LYS A 239 -2.06 -13.40 32.54
C LYS A 239 -3.43 -12.91 33.00
N GLY A 240 -3.89 -11.79 32.42
CA GLY A 240 -5.12 -11.13 32.82
C GLY A 240 -4.98 -10.28 34.09
N GLU A 241 -3.75 -10.02 34.56
CA GLU A 241 -3.52 -9.12 35.69
C GLU A 241 -3.48 -7.66 35.23
N ARG A 242 -4.16 -6.79 35.97
CA ARG A 242 -4.20 -5.35 35.67
C ARG A 242 -2.81 -4.73 35.79
N LEU A 243 -2.34 -4.08 34.71
CA LEU A 243 -1.12 -3.30 34.70
C LEU A 243 -1.37 -1.95 35.36
N GLY A 244 -0.83 -1.76 36.56
CA GLY A 244 -0.89 -0.49 37.29
C GLY A 244 0.26 0.47 36.95
N THR A 245 0.48 1.41 37.86
CA THR A 245 1.66 2.29 37.83
C THR A 245 2.57 1.88 38.98
N GLU A 246 3.82 1.60 38.66
CA GLU A 246 4.87 1.47 39.68
C GLU A 246 5.50 2.84 39.93
N TYR A 247 5.96 3.00 41.15
CA TYR A 247 6.68 4.21 41.58
C TYR A 247 8.12 3.82 41.93
N ASN A 248 9.06 4.25 41.10
CA ASN A 248 10.47 3.96 41.28
C ASN A 248 11.12 5.11 42.04
N VAL A 249 11.88 4.77 43.06
CA VAL A 249 12.71 5.73 43.81
C VAL A 249 14.12 5.67 43.24
N TYR A 250 14.63 6.83 42.87
CA TYR A 250 15.96 6.98 42.30
C TYR A 250 16.84 7.80 43.25
N ILE A 251 18.12 7.51 43.21
CA ILE A 251 19.18 8.27 43.86
C ILE A 251 20.14 8.77 42.79
N ASP A 252 20.57 10.03 42.95
CA ASP A 252 21.64 10.59 42.17
C ASP A 252 22.97 10.31 42.84
N ASP A 253 23.82 9.56 42.20
CA ASP A 253 25.20 9.33 42.63
C ASP A 253 26.18 9.94 41.62
N TYR A 254 27.33 10.35 42.09
CA TYR A 254 28.36 10.96 41.27
C TYR A 254 29.65 10.15 41.37
N THR A 255 30.22 9.82 40.22
CA THR A 255 31.53 9.17 40.09
C THR A 255 32.57 10.22 39.67
N ASP A 256 33.84 9.84 39.77
CA ASP A 256 34.99 10.65 39.29
C ASP A 256 35.08 12.07 39.86
N GLY A 257 34.93 12.20 41.17
CA GLY A 257 35.06 13.51 41.80
C GLY A 257 33.94 14.49 41.48
N GLY A 258 32.74 13.99 41.05
CA GLY A 258 31.55 14.81 40.83
C GLY A 258 31.25 15.16 39.39
N TYR A 259 31.98 14.59 38.42
CA TYR A 259 31.81 14.92 37.00
C TYR A 259 30.80 14.05 36.24
N THR A 260 30.58 12.80 36.69
CA THR A 260 29.62 11.89 36.03
C THR A 260 28.47 11.56 36.96
N LYS A 261 27.24 11.97 36.58
CA LYS A 261 26.01 11.66 37.32
C LYS A 261 25.53 10.28 36.93
N ILE A 262 25.38 9.39 37.90
CA ILE A 262 24.74 8.06 37.74
C ILE A 262 23.40 8.09 38.46
N GLU A 263 22.35 7.75 37.74
CA GLU A 263 20.99 7.59 38.25
C GLU A 263 20.73 6.09 38.52
N SER A 264 20.55 5.74 39.79
CA SER A 264 20.29 4.37 40.19
C SER A 264 18.91 4.22 40.79
N CYS A 265 18.13 3.23 40.30
CA CYS A 265 16.85 2.85 40.90
C CYS A 265 17.11 1.99 42.14
N ILE A 266 16.71 2.48 43.33
CA ILE A 266 16.94 1.85 44.62
C ILE A 266 15.68 1.20 45.22
N GLY A 267 14.52 1.37 44.62
CA GLY A 267 13.29 0.74 45.08
C GLY A 267 12.13 0.92 44.10
N THR A 268 11.25 -0.06 44.06
CA THR A 268 10.03 -0.05 43.24
C THR A 268 8.82 -0.35 44.10
N PHE A 269 7.78 0.47 44.01
CA PHE A 269 6.60 0.45 44.89
C PHE A 269 5.31 0.49 44.06
N LYS A 270 4.24 -0.11 44.61
CA LYS A 270 2.90 -0.11 43.96
C LYS A 270 2.17 1.20 44.14
N THR A 271 2.46 1.94 45.19
CA THR A 271 1.83 3.24 45.45
C THR A 271 2.86 4.36 45.62
N ARG A 272 2.45 5.59 45.21
CA ARG A 272 3.29 6.79 45.40
C ARG A 272 3.54 7.11 46.88
N LYS A 273 2.58 6.72 47.75
CA LYS A 273 2.69 6.92 49.20
C LYS A 273 3.84 6.07 49.78
N GLU A 274 3.90 4.81 49.40
CA GLU A 274 4.97 3.86 49.81
C GLU A 274 6.32 4.35 49.28
N ALA A 275 6.41 4.71 48.00
CA ALA A 275 7.64 5.23 47.38
C ALA A 275 8.13 6.48 48.07
N ASN A 276 7.25 7.43 48.37
CA ASN A 276 7.61 8.66 49.11
C ASN A 276 8.01 8.38 50.56
N ALA A 277 7.35 7.41 51.21
CA ALA A 277 7.74 7.00 52.57
C ALA A 277 9.15 6.39 52.55
N PHE A 278 9.42 5.49 51.61
CA PHE A 278 10.77 4.91 51.47
C PHE A 278 11.83 5.99 51.13
N ALA A 279 11.52 6.89 50.18
CA ALA A 279 12.43 7.97 49.78
C ALA A 279 12.87 8.83 50.98
N ARG A 280 11.96 9.08 51.95
CA ARG A 280 12.25 9.83 53.18
C ARG A 280 13.18 9.13 54.17
N THR A 281 13.34 7.80 54.06
CA THR A 281 14.26 7.02 54.89
C THR A 281 15.71 7.05 54.42
N ILE A 282 15.94 7.62 53.22
CA ILE A 282 17.26 7.70 52.59
C ILE A 282 17.91 9.05 52.89
N GLU A 283 19.16 9.01 53.40
CA GLU A 283 19.90 10.22 53.73
C GLU A 283 20.39 11.04 52.53
N LYS A 284 20.44 10.44 51.33
CA LYS A 284 20.82 11.07 50.06
C LYS A 284 19.61 11.70 49.37
N THR A 285 19.84 12.63 48.46
CA THR A 285 18.80 13.25 47.65
C THR A 285 18.15 12.17 46.76
N THR A 286 16.87 11.91 47.00
CA THR A 286 16.07 10.94 46.25
C THR A 286 14.89 11.63 45.60
N TYR A 287 14.42 11.04 44.49
CA TYR A 287 13.20 11.45 43.82
C TYR A 287 12.38 10.26 43.35
N VAL A 288 11.06 10.45 43.28
CA VAL A 288 10.11 9.42 42.89
C VAL A 288 9.61 9.66 41.49
N ARG A 289 9.81 8.69 40.58
CA ARG A 289 9.22 8.71 39.26
C ARG A 289 8.08 7.70 39.15
N SER A 290 6.96 8.13 38.58
CA SER A 290 5.91 7.20 38.17
C SER A 290 6.34 6.45 36.91
N ASN A 291 6.16 5.15 36.93
CA ASN A 291 6.46 4.28 35.80
C ASN A 291 5.21 3.47 35.48
N PRO A 292 4.32 3.98 34.59
CA PRO A 292 3.12 3.27 34.19
C PRO A 292 3.49 1.97 33.45
N LEU A 293 3.09 0.83 33.98
CA LEU A 293 3.47 -0.47 33.42
C LEU A 293 2.94 -0.70 32.00
N TRP A 294 1.81 -0.09 31.66
CA TRP A 294 1.28 -0.11 30.32
C TRP A 294 2.21 0.51 29.26
N LYS A 295 3.20 1.32 29.66
CA LYS A 295 4.23 1.87 28.77
C LYS A 295 5.34 0.87 28.45
N ARG A 296 5.47 -0.21 29.22
CA ARG A 296 6.50 -1.25 29.00
C ARG A 296 6.09 -2.10 27.80
N THR A 297 7.06 -2.44 26.96
CA THR A 297 6.87 -3.47 25.94
C THR A 297 6.93 -4.82 26.63
N ILE A 298 5.79 -5.49 26.82
CA ILE A 298 5.77 -6.87 27.29
C ILE A 298 6.05 -7.74 26.08
N ILE A 299 7.26 -8.26 26.00
CA ILE A 299 7.65 -9.29 25.05
C ILE A 299 7.29 -10.61 25.72
N GLY A 300 6.11 -11.14 25.42
CA GLY A 300 5.65 -12.41 25.96
C GLY A 300 4.76 -13.15 24.97
N TYR A 301 4.99 -14.41 24.85
CA TYR A 301 4.14 -15.37 24.13
C TYR A 301 3.08 -15.88 25.12
N GLY A 302 1.86 -15.37 25.04
CA GLY A 302 0.79 -15.80 25.93
C GLY A 302 -0.59 -15.43 25.38
N GLN A 303 -1.58 -16.23 25.72
CA GLN A 303 -2.98 -16.04 25.32
C GLN A 303 -3.59 -14.80 25.96
N GLY A 304 -4.31 -14.00 25.16
CA GLY A 304 -5.30 -13.04 25.63
C GLY A 304 -4.77 -11.64 25.90
N LEU A 305 -5.52 -10.65 25.52
CA LEU A 305 -5.42 -9.20 25.72
C LEU A 305 -4.19 -8.55 25.08
N LYS A 306 -4.41 -7.89 23.98
CA LYS A 306 -3.40 -7.10 23.29
C LYS A 306 -2.90 -6.01 24.23
N VAL A 307 -1.65 -6.15 24.67
CA VAL A 307 -0.86 -5.02 25.15
C VAL A 307 -0.85 -3.95 24.07
N ILE A 308 -0.94 -2.69 24.46
CA ILE A 308 -0.94 -1.53 23.56
C ILE A 308 0.17 -1.70 22.51
N GLU A 309 -0.22 -1.85 21.26
CA GLU A 309 0.74 -1.91 20.16
C GLU A 309 1.55 -0.62 20.11
N ARG A 310 2.84 -0.73 19.77
CA ARG A 310 3.71 0.41 19.65
C ARG A 310 3.94 0.76 18.19
N THR A 311 3.94 2.06 17.91
CA THR A 311 4.37 2.56 16.61
C THR A 311 5.85 2.23 16.37
N LYS A 312 6.31 2.30 15.12
CA LYS A 312 7.73 2.13 14.78
C LYS A 312 8.68 3.04 15.57
N LYS A 313 8.19 4.17 16.10
CA LYS A 313 8.94 5.12 16.95
C LYS A 313 8.82 4.82 18.44
N GLY A 314 8.20 3.71 18.84
CA GLY A 314 8.07 3.28 20.23
C GLY A 314 6.95 3.95 21.05
N ALA A 315 6.14 4.84 20.45
CA ALA A 315 4.97 5.43 21.09
C ALA A 315 3.81 4.41 21.17
N PRO A 316 2.92 4.50 22.19
CA PRO A 316 1.74 3.65 22.24
C PRO A 316 0.86 3.88 21.00
N SER A 317 0.38 2.78 20.41
CA SER A 317 -0.59 2.85 19.33
C SER A 317 -1.99 3.01 19.92
N ILE A 318 -2.71 4.03 19.49
CA ILE A 318 -4.13 4.26 19.81
C ILE A 318 -4.91 4.15 18.50
N GLY A 319 -4.71 3.04 17.82
CA GLY A 319 -5.47 2.69 16.63
C GLY A 319 -6.88 2.19 16.99
N ILE A 320 -7.75 2.09 15.99
CA ILE A 320 -9.11 1.56 16.14
C ILE A 320 -9.09 0.18 16.79
N ASP A 321 -8.18 -0.71 16.38
CA ASP A 321 -8.03 -2.07 16.93
C ASP A 321 -7.75 -2.06 18.44
N THR A 322 -6.94 -1.11 18.92
CA THR A 322 -6.66 -0.95 20.34
C THR A 322 -7.86 -0.39 21.08
N LEU A 323 -8.50 0.65 20.53
CA LEU A 323 -9.64 1.32 21.14
C LEU A 323 -10.88 0.42 21.18
N SER A 324 -11.08 -0.45 20.18
CA SER A 324 -12.20 -1.40 20.13
C SER A 324 -12.25 -2.36 21.32
N ASN A 325 -11.13 -2.56 22.04
CA ASN A 325 -11.14 -3.35 23.26
C ASN A 325 -11.80 -2.64 24.47
N TYR A 326 -12.09 -1.35 24.34
CA TYR A 326 -12.64 -0.49 25.40
C TYR A 326 -13.98 0.15 25.02
N VAL A 327 -14.67 -0.40 24.04
CA VAL A 327 -16.03 0.00 23.66
C VAL A 327 -16.96 -0.13 24.87
N GLY A 328 -17.87 0.84 25.04
CA GLY A 328 -18.71 1.02 26.24
C GLY A 328 -18.12 2.01 27.25
N ASN A 329 -16.88 2.49 27.05
CA ASN A 329 -16.34 3.63 27.78
C ASN A 329 -16.68 4.92 27.03
N ASP A 330 -17.37 5.84 27.66
CA ASP A 330 -17.91 7.06 27.04
C ASP A 330 -16.84 7.93 26.35
N CYS A 331 -15.64 8.03 26.93
CA CYS A 331 -14.52 8.74 26.30
C CYS A 331 -14.00 8.00 25.07
N VAL A 332 -13.89 6.67 25.12
CA VAL A 332 -13.42 5.85 24.01
C VAL A 332 -14.42 5.86 22.87
N ASP A 333 -15.70 5.69 23.15
CA ASP A 333 -16.76 5.69 22.14
C ASP A 333 -16.82 7.06 21.44
N THR A 334 -16.73 8.15 22.20
CA THR A 334 -16.63 9.51 21.66
C THR A 334 -15.39 9.68 20.79
N LEU A 335 -14.24 9.15 21.22
CA LEU A 335 -12.98 9.23 20.47
C LEU A 335 -13.00 8.41 19.18
N LEU A 336 -13.66 7.26 19.16
CA LEU A 336 -13.81 6.44 17.96
C LEU A 336 -14.59 7.20 16.88
N GLU A 337 -15.73 7.83 17.24
CA GLU A 337 -16.51 8.65 16.30
C GLU A 337 -15.75 9.90 15.86
N TYR A 338 -15.09 10.59 16.79
CA TYR A 338 -14.20 11.71 16.45
C TYR A 338 -13.14 11.32 15.41
N LYS A 339 -12.45 10.19 15.62
CA LYS A 339 -11.43 9.70 14.70
C LYS A 339 -12.02 9.28 13.34
N ARG A 340 -13.20 8.66 13.32
CA ARG A 340 -13.91 8.30 12.09
C ARG A 340 -14.19 9.54 11.25
N ILE A 341 -14.85 10.54 11.82
CA ILE A 341 -15.25 11.75 11.10
C ILE A 341 -14.02 12.60 10.71
N SER A 342 -13.07 12.79 11.63
CA SER A 342 -11.82 13.52 11.33
C SER A 342 -11.05 12.91 10.17
N LYS A 343 -11.05 11.57 10.04
CA LYS A 343 -10.41 10.88 8.92
C LYS A 343 -11.11 11.20 7.59
N LEU A 344 -12.44 11.25 7.58
CA LEU A 344 -13.21 11.60 6.37
C LEU A 344 -12.91 13.05 5.95
N ILE A 345 -12.94 13.99 6.89
CA ILE A 345 -12.59 15.41 6.65
C ILE A 345 -11.19 15.52 6.05
N THR A 346 -10.19 14.95 6.72
CA THR A 346 -8.78 15.01 6.25
C THR A 346 -8.62 14.42 4.84
N PHE A 347 -9.41 13.39 4.53
CA PHE A 347 -9.35 12.76 3.21
C PHE A 347 -9.90 13.70 2.13
N ILE A 348 -11.05 14.34 2.38
CA ILE A 348 -11.68 15.29 1.44
C ILE A 348 -10.82 16.57 1.31
N GLU A 349 -10.29 17.12 2.41
CA GLU A 349 -9.36 18.26 2.39
C GLU A 349 -8.13 17.99 1.51
N SER A 350 -7.58 16.77 1.59
CA SER A 350 -6.45 16.38 0.74
C SER A 350 -6.80 16.41 -0.75
N TRP A 351 -8.05 16.18 -1.12
CA TRP A 351 -8.50 16.29 -2.51
C TRP A 351 -8.64 17.74 -2.96
N GLU A 352 -9.09 18.62 -2.06
CA GLU A 352 -9.17 20.06 -2.34
C GLU A 352 -7.79 20.63 -2.66
N ASP A 353 -6.78 20.25 -1.89
CA ASP A 353 -5.40 20.68 -2.11
C ASP A 353 -4.79 20.15 -3.42
N LEU A 354 -5.20 18.96 -3.86
CA LEU A 354 -4.62 18.27 -5.03
C LEU A 354 -5.42 18.45 -6.32
N GLN A 355 -6.65 18.96 -6.24
CA GLN A 355 -7.50 19.05 -7.41
C GLN A 355 -7.02 20.13 -8.40
N VAL A 356 -7.24 19.87 -9.68
CA VAL A 356 -7.04 20.80 -10.79
C VAL A 356 -8.23 20.65 -11.74
N ASP A 357 -8.93 21.73 -12.00
CA ASP A 357 -10.10 21.78 -12.92
C ASP A 357 -11.16 20.69 -12.60
N GLY A 358 -11.46 20.49 -11.31
CA GLY A 358 -12.46 19.52 -10.86
C GLY A 358 -12.03 18.05 -10.96
N LYS A 359 -10.73 17.79 -11.10
CA LYS A 359 -10.15 16.45 -11.12
C LYS A 359 -9.00 16.33 -10.15
N ILE A 360 -8.82 15.13 -9.61
CA ILE A 360 -7.61 14.70 -8.91
C ILE A 360 -6.80 13.77 -9.81
N TYR A 361 -5.49 13.72 -9.59
CA TYR A 361 -4.57 12.99 -10.46
C TYR A 361 -3.72 12.02 -9.64
N PRO A 362 -4.33 10.93 -9.15
CA PRO A 362 -3.62 9.94 -8.32
C PRO A 362 -2.43 9.34 -9.08
N SER A 363 -1.37 9.03 -8.35
CA SER A 363 -0.18 8.37 -8.88
C SER A 363 -0.14 6.92 -8.45
N PHE A 364 -0.22 6.00 -9.41
CA PHE A 364 -0.16 4.55 -9.19
C PHE A 364 1.28 4.05 -9.31
N ASN A 365 1.68 3.18 -8.40
CA ASN A 365 3.00 2.56 -8.38
C ASN A 365 2.86 1.04 -8.35
N ILE A 366 3.60 0.35 -9.23
CA ILE A 366 3.59 -1.10 -9.39
C ILE A 366 4.75 -1.80 -8.65
N THR A 367 5.56 -1.07 -7.91
CA THR A 367 6.80 -1.58 -7.32
C THR A 367 6.66 -2.07 -5.89
N ALA A 368 5.45 -2.43 -5.44
CA ALA A 368 5.28 -3.07 -4.16
C ALA A 368 5.87 -4.50 -4.18
N ARG A 369 6.56 -4.89 -3.11
CA ARG A 369 7.20 -6.22 -3.00
C ARG A 369 6.23 -7.40 -3.14
N THR A 370 4.95 -7.20 -2.84
CA THR A 370 3.90 -8.20 -3.01
C THR A 370 3.41 -8.34 -4.45
N GLY A 371 3.85 -7.48 -5.37
CA GLY A 371 3.32 -7.36 -6.73
C GLY A 371 2.05 -6.50 -6.81
N ARG A 372 1.47 -6.08 -5.66
CA ARG A 372 0.30 -5.19 -5.66
C ARG A 372 0.66 -3.79 -6.14
N THR A 373 -0.31 -3.11 -6.71
CA THR A 373 -0.19 -1.68 -6.97
C THR A 373 -0.37 -0.89 -5.67
N THR A 374 0.25 0.28 -5.60
CA THR A 374 0.01 1.27 -4.56
C THR A 374 -0.39 2.58 -5.20
N CYS A 375 -1.05 3.45 -4.45
CA CYS A 375 -1.52 4.73 -4.96
C CYS A 375 -1.18 5.85 -3.96
N ASN A 376 -0.86 7.04 -4.47
CA ASN A 376 -0.60 8.22 -3.65
C ASN A 376 -1.03 9.50 -4.38
N SER A 377 -1.13 10.60 -3.65
CA SER A 377 -1.33 11.96 -4.14
C SER A 377 -2.57 12.17 -5.05
N PRO A 378 -3.79 11.83 -4.63
CA PRO A 378 -4.22 11.19 -3.38
C PRO A 378 -4.22 9.66 -3.47
N ASN A 379 -4.27 8.97 -2.31
CA ASN A 379 -4.34 7.52 -2.27
C ASN A 379 -5.78 7.00 -2.40
N LEU A 380 -6.23 6.74 -3.61
CA LEU A 380 -7.57 6.20 -3.87
C LEU A 380 -7.78 4.77 -3.34
N GLN A 381 -6.71 3.98 -3.24
CA GLN A 381 -6.79 2.61 -2.73
C GLN A 381 -7.04 2.53 -1.23
N GLN A 382 -6.88 3.64 -0.50
CA GLN A 382 -7.23 3.78 0.91
C GLN A 382 -8.45 4.68 1.13
N CYS A 383 -9.19 4.98 0.05
CA CYS A 383 -10.43 5.74 0.14
C CYS A 383 -11.39 5.04 1.11
N PRO A 384 -11.91 5.74 2.14
CA PRO A 384 -12.91 5.17 3.02
C PRO A 384 -14.12 4.65 2.25
N GLN A 385 -14.70 3.53 2.71
CA GLN A 385 -15.95 2.98 2.13
C GLN A 385 -17.18 3.79 2.53
N ASP A 386 -16.98 4.95 3.13
CA ASP A 386 -18.04 5.84 3.58
C ASP A 386 -18.61 6.61 2.37
N SER A 387 -19.94 6.69 2.27
CA SER A 387 -20.66 7.35 1.19
C SER A 387 -20.36 8.84 1.10
N TYR A 388 -20.06 9.52 2.21
CA TYR A 388 -19.64 10.93 2.18
C TYR A 388 -18.40 11.17 1.32
N VAL A 389 -17.47 10.22 1.29
CA VAL A 389 -16.23 10.36 0.51
C VAL A 389 -16.38 9.75 -0.89
N ARG A 390 -16.86 8.50 -0.98
CA ARG A 390 -16.96 7.82 -2.27
C ARG A 390 -17.89 8.52 -3.25
N ASN A 391 -19.04 9.02 -2.78
CA ASN A 391 -19.98 9.73 -3.64
C ASN A 391 -19.44 11.06 -4.18
N LEU A 392 -18.32 11.56 -3.68
CA LEU A 392 -17.63 12.71 -4.24
C LEU A 392 -16.83 12.38 -5.51
N ILE A 393 -16.55 11.11 -5.79
CA ILE A 393 -16.12 10.71 -7.14
C ILE A 393 -17.38 10.52 -7.97
N GLU A 394 -17.68 11.50 -8.79
CA GLU A 394 -18.94 11.62 -9.50
C GLU A 394 -18.68 11.73 -11.00
N ALA A 395 -19.43 10.96 -11.80
CA ALA A 395 -19.34 11.02 -13.26
C ALA A 395 -19.76 12.39 -13.78
N ARG A 396 -19.14 12.84 -14.86
CA ARG A 396 -19.55 14.05 -15.56
C ARG A 396 -20.98 13.91 -16.13
N PRO A 397 -21.71 15.00 -16.36
CA PRO A 397 -23.01 14.95 -17.02
C PRO A 397 -22.95 14.18 -18.35
N GLY A 398 -23.86 13.23 -18.57
CA GLY A 398 -23.90 12.35 -19.74
C GLY A 398 -22.92 11.18 -19.68
N TRP A 399 -22.39 10.87 -18.46
CA TRP A 399 -21.50 9.75 -18.19
C TRP A 399 -21.95 8.98 -16.97
N LYS A 400 -21.55 7.70 -16.85
CA LYS A 400 -21.70 6.85 -15.68
C LYS A 400 -20.35 6.43 -15.14
N LEU A 401 -20.29 6.23 -13.82
CA LEU A 401 -19.21 5.48 -13.21
C LEU A 401 -19.53 3.98 -13.30
N VAL A 402 -18.53 3.22 -13.66
CA VAL A 402 -18.61 1.76 -13.73
C VAL A 402 -17.44 1.20 -12.94
N GLU A 403 -17.72 0.40 -11.92
CA GLU A 403 -16.75 -0.39 -11.19
C GLU A 403 -16.88 -1.84 -11.66
N ILE A 404 -15.76 -2.45 -12.03
CA ILE A 404 -15.71 -3.88 -12.36
C ILE A 404 -14.69 -4.50 -11.42
N ASP A 405 -15.17 -5.34 -10.49
CA ASP A 405 -14.39 -5.92 -9.39
C ASP A 405 -14.33 -7.44 -9.50
N TYR A 406 -13.15 -8.01 -9.34
CA TYR A 406 -13.01 -9.46 -9.33
C TYR A 406 -13.66 -10.09 -8.11
N SER A 407 -14.55 -11.03 -8.35
CA SER A 407 -15.22 -11.79 -7.30
C SER A 407 -14.27 -12.79 -6.66
N GLN A 408 -13.90 -12.59 -5.39
CA GLN A 408 -13.07 -13.49 -4.57
C GLN A 408 -11.72 -13.85 -5.23
N LEU A 409 -11.04 -12.89 -5.87
CA LEU A 409 -9.86 -13.14 -6.69
C LEU A 409 -8.79 -13.97 -5.98
N GLU A 410 -8.41 -13.58 -4.75
CA GLU A 410 -7.35 -14.26 -4.01
C GLU A 410 -7.71 -15.71 -3.66
N LEU A 411 -8.98 -15.98 -3.33
CA LEU A 411 -9.46 -17.36 -3.08
C LEU A 411 -9.47 -18.20 -4.34
N ARG A 412 -9.85 -17.60 -5.48
CA ARG A 412 -9.79 -18.26 -6.80
C ARG A 412 -8.35 -18.58 -7.17
N VAL A 413 -7.44 -17.64 -7.04
CA VAL A 413 -6.01 -17.85 -7.31
C VAL A 413 -5.43 -18.93 -6.39
N ALA A 414 -5.77 -18.93 -5.10
CA ALA A 414 -5.31 -19.97 -4.18
C ALA A 414 -5.88 -21.36 -4.53
N SER A 415 -7.14 -21.45 -4.91
CA SER A 415 -7.77 -22.68 -5.43
C SER A 415 -7.01 -23.24 -6.63
N TRP A 416 -6.63 -22.35 -7.55
CA TRP A 416 -5.83 -22.73 -8.72
C TRP A 416 -4.43 -23.19 -8.32
N LEU A 417 -3.68 -22.39 -7.55
CA LEU A 417 -2.28 -22.67 -7.21
C LEU A 417 -2.11 -23.88 -6.30
N SER A 418 -3.04 -24.09 -5.37
CA SER A 418 -3.00 -25.27 -4.50
C SER A 418 -3.40 -26.55 -5.22
N GLY A 419 -4.22 -26.45 -6.28
CA GLY A 419 -4.83 -27.60 -6.93
C GLY A 419 -5.87 -28.30 -6.06
N ASP A 420 -6.48 -27.60 -5.08
CA ASP A 420 -7.52 -28.18 -4.24
C ASP A 420 -8.82 -28.38 -5.02
N LEU A 421 -9.17 -29.64 -5.23
CA LEU A 421 -10.32 -30.01 -6.05
C LEU A 421 -11.65 -29.57 -5.44
N ASN A 422 -11.78 -29.53 -4.12
CA ASN A 422 -13.02 -29.11 -3.47
C ASN A 422 -13.27 -27.62 -3.68
N MET A 423 -12.19 -26.80 -3.57
CA MET A 423 -12.28 -25.37 -3.91
C MET A 423 -12.59 -25.18 -5.40
N GLN A 424 -11.92 -25.93 -6.29
CA GLN A 424 -12.14 -25.82 -7.75
C GLN A 424 -13.57 -26.19 -8.13
N HIS A 425 -14.10 -27.32 -7.62
CA HIS A 425 -15.47 -27.74 -7.86
C HIS A 425 -16.49 -26.71 -7.35
N ALA A 426 -16.22 -26.06 -6.20
CA ALA A 426 -17.06 -24.99 -5.70
C ALA A 426 -17.19 -23.87 -6.72
N TYR A 427 -16.08 -23.39 -7.27
CA TYR A 427 -16.09 -22.31 -8.25
C TYR A 427 -16.63 -22.73 -9.62
N GLN A 428 -16.37 -23.95 -10.08
CA GLN A 428 -16.91 -24.49 -11.32
C GLN A 428 -18.44 -24.66 -11.27
N SER A 429 -19.00 -24.99 -10.08
CA SER A 429 -20.44 -25.10 -9.86
C SER A 429 -21.13 -23.75 -9.59
N GLY A 430 -20.41 -22.64 -9.66
CA GLY A 430 -20.93 -21.30 -9.35
C GLY A 430 -21.20 -21.05 -7.87
N SER A 431 -20.69 -21.92 -6.98
CA SER A 431 -20.88 -21.76 -5.54
C SER A 431 -19.96 -20.70 -4.95
N ASP A 432 -20.46 -19.96 -3.96
CA ASP A 432 -19.68 -19.02 -3.17
C ASP A 432 -18.92 -19.74 -2.05
N LEU A 433 -17.59 -19.65 -2.05
CA LEU A 433 -16.76 -20.31 -1.05
C LEU A 433 -17.03 -19.79 0.38
N HIS A 434 -17.39 -18.52 0.53
CA HIS A 434 -17.75 -17.97 1.84
C HIS A 434 -19.05 -18.61 2.36
N SER A 435 -20.03 -18.86 1.50
CA SER A 435 -21.27 -19.54 1.86
C SER A 435 -21.02 -21.01 2.24
N LYS A 436 -20.17 -21.73 1.51
CA LYS A 436 -19.75 -23.08 1.92
C LYS A 436 -19.03 -23.09 3.27
N THR A 437 -18.16 -22.14 3.51
CA THR A 437 -17.51 -22.02 4.82
C THR A 437 -18.51 -21.63 5.91
N THR A 438 -19.57 -20.88 5.58
CA THR A 438 -20.65 -20.57 6.54
C THR A 438 -21.38 -21.85 6.95
N GLU A 439 -21.73 -22.68 6.00
CA GLU A 439 -22.34 -23.99 6.26
C GLU A 439 -21.41 -24.88 7.11
N LEU A 440 -20.12 -24.89 6.83
CA LEU A 440 -19.12 -25.62 7.62
C LEU A 440 -19.05 -25.15 9.08
N LEU A 441 -19.07 -23.82 9.31
CA LEU A 441 -18.90 -23.23 10.64
C LEU A 441 -20.18 -23.21 11.48
N PHE A 442 -21.33 -23.03 10.85
CA PHE A 442 -22.58 -22.72 11.53
C PHE A 442 -23.72 -23.71 11.19
N GLY A 443 -23.46 -24.69 10.30
CA GLY A 443 -24.48 -25.57 9.75
C GLY A 443 -25.42 -24.86 8.77
N ASP A 444 -26.60 -25.43 8.57
CA ASP A 444 -27.60 -24.83 7.70
C ASP A 444 -28.12 -23.50 8.30
N THR A 445 -27.99 -22.44 7.54
CA THR A 445 -28.42 -21.08 7.93
C THR A 445 -29.64 -20.61 7.15
N SER A 446 -30.28 -21.45 6.35
CA SER A 446 -31.40 -21.08 5.47
C SER A 446 -32.62 -20.56 6.22
N GLU A 447 -32.88 -21.04 7.43
CA GLU A 447 -33.97 -20.65 8.30
C GLU A 447 -33.74 -19.33 9.09
N LEU A 448 -32.51 -18.79 9.04
CA LEU A 448 -32.15 -17.56 9.74
C LEU A 448 -32.65 -16.33 8.99
N SER A 449 -32.84 -15.22 9.68
CA SER A 449 -33.13 -13.94 9.05
C SER A 449 -32.00 -13.53 8.08
N HIS A 450 -32.32 -12.75 7.06
CA HIS A 450 -31.35 -12.27 6.06
C HIS A 450 -30.16 -11.56 6.72
N ASP A 451 -30.40 -10.74 7.74
CA ASP A 451 -29.34 -10.02 8.47
C ASP A 451 -28.42 -10.99 9.23
N GLU A 452 -28.99 -12.04 9.85
CA GLU A 452 -28.21 -13.05 10.54
C GLU A 452 -27.39 -13.91 9.56
N GLN A 453 -27.96 -14.29 8.41
CA GLN A 453 -27.22 -14.97 7.35
C GLN A 453 -26.04 -14.11 6.86
N LYS A 454 -26.28 -12.81 6.63
CA LYS A 454 -25.22 -11.86 6.22
C LYS A 454 -24.16 -11.72 7.31
N ARG A 455 -24.53 -11.68 8.56
CA ARG A 455 -23.61 -11.65 9.71
C ARG A 455 -22.74 -12.90 9.74
N ARG A 456 -23.32 -14.10 9.66
CA ARG A 456 -22.63 -15.39 9.65
C ARG A 456 -21.68 -15.51 8.46
N ARG A 457 -22.12 -15.09 7.28
CA ARG A 457 -21.28 -15.05 6.10
C ARG A 457 -20.09 -14.10 6.27
N THR A 458 -20.27 -12.95 6.90
CA THR A 458 -19.18 -12.03 7.22
C THR A 458 -18.17 -12.64 8.20
N GLN A 459 -18.66 -13.36 9.21
CA GLN A 459 -17.82 -14.09 10.15
C GLN A 459 -16.99 -15.18 9.45
N SER A 460 -17.61 -15.92 8.52
CA SER A 460 -16.93 -16.97 7.73
C SER A 460 -15.82 -16.43 6.83
N LYS A 461 -15.94 -15.18 6.39
CA LYS A 461 -14.84 -14.52 5.65
C LYS A 461 -13.54 -14.50 6.45
N SER A 462 -13.62 -14.34 7.79
CA SER A 462 -12.43 -14.36 8.64
C SER A 462 -11.68 -15.69 8.58
N ALA A 463 -12.38 -16.82 8.56
CA ALA A 463 -11.78 -18.14 8.44
C ALA A 463 -11.12 -18.32 7.06
N ASN A 464 -11.82 -17.95 5.99
CA ASN A 464 -11.30 -18.06 4.63
C ASN A 464 -10.00 -17.26 4.46
N PHE A 465 -9.97 -15.98 4.83
CA PHE A 465 -8.77 -15.15 4.68
C PHE A 465 -7.68 -15.50 5.71
N GLY A 466 -8.05 -15.82 6.96
CA GLY A 466 -7.10 -16.21 7.98
C GLY A 466 -6.32 -17.48 7.59
N PHE A 467 -7.02 -18.54 7.25
CA PHE A 467 -6.40 -19.83 6.98
C PHE A 467 -5.83 -19.95 5.57
N LEU A 468 -6.39 -19.22 4.59
CA LEU A 468 -5.78 -19.09 3.26
C LEU A 468 -4.31 -18.68 3.36
N TYR A 469 -4.01 -17.75 4.25
CA TYR A 469 -2.66 -17.21 4.45
C TYR A 469 -1.87 -17.88 5.57
N GLY A 470 -2.30 -19.09 5.98
CA GLY A 470 -1.56 -19.93 6.92
C GLY A 470 -1.60 -19.42 8.36
N MET A 471 -2.65 -18.67 8.75
CA MET A 471 -2.81 -18.24 10.13
C MET A 471 -2.95 -19.44 11.06
N VAL A 472 -2.25 -19.39 12.21
CA VAL A 472 -2.39 -20.42 13.25
C VAL A 472 -3.59 -20.13 14.14
N ALA A 473 -4.20 -21.17 14.72
CA ALA A 473 -5.41 -21.07 15.55
C ALA A 473 -5.30 -19.98 16.64
N LYS A 474 -4.18 -19.91 17.34
CA LYS A 474 -3.93 -18.90 18.37
C LYS A 474 -4.06 -17.44 17.86
N THR A 475 -3.55 -17.16 16.67
CA THR A 475 -3.63 -15.81 16.08
C THR A 475 -5.02 -15.55 15.50
N PHE A 476 -5.70 -16.60 15.06
CA PHE A 476 -7.04 -16.50 14.49
C PHE A 476 -8.07 -16.00 15.49
N ILE A 477 -7.97 -16.32 16.78
CA ILE A 477 -8.87 -15.84 17.84
C ILE A 477 -8.96 -14.30 17.82
N ALA A 478 -7.83 -13.63 17.84
CA ALA A 478 -7.79 -12.17 17.84
C ALA A 478 -8.27 -11.57 16.50
N TYR A 479 -7.98 -12.24 15.39
CA TYR A 479 -8.42 -11.83 14.06
C TYR A 479 -9.94 -11.97 13.88
N ALA A 480 -10.50 -13.11 14.28
CA ALA A 480 -11.91 -13.43 14.18
C ALA A 480 -12.78 -12.51 15.06
N LYS A 481 -12.24 -12.03 16.19
CA LYS A 481 -12.92 -11.07 17.06
C LYS A 481 -13.24 -9.75 16.33
N GLY A 482 -12.37 -9.30 15.41
CA GLY A 482 -12.64 -8.15 14.55
C GLY A 482 -13.84 -8.34 13.59
N TYR A 483 -14.27 -9.58 13.39
CA TYR A 483 -15.46 -9.96 12.59
C TYR A 483 -16.65 -10.34 13.48
N GLY A 484 -16.57 -10.10 14.80
CA GLY A 484 -17.63 -10.39 15.76
C GLY A 484 -17.73 -11.87 16.16
N LEU A 485 -16.63 -12.64 16.01
CA LEU A 485 -16.52 -14.00 16.55
C LEU A 485 -15.70 -13.98 17.84
N ASP A 486 -16.31 -14.39 18.94
CA ASP A 486 -15.64 -14.59 20.22
C ASP A 486 -15.35 -16.10 20.39
N LEU A 487 -14.09 -16.50 20.23
CA LEU A 487 -13.68 -17.89 20.13
C LEU A 487 -12.74 -18.26 21.28
N THR A 488 -12.92 -19.48 21.80
CA THR A 488 -11.93 -20.13 22.66
C THR A 488 -10.77 -20.69 21.82
N GLN A 489 -9.71 -21.14 22.46
CA GLN A 489 -8.62 -21.82 21.78
C GLN A 489 -9.09 -23.11 21.10
N GLU A 490 -9.94 -23.87 21.78
CA GLU A 490 -10.51 -25.12 21.28
C GLU A 490 -11.41 -24.88 20.07
N ASP A 491 -12.28 -23.86 20.12
CA ASP A 491 -13.12 -23.47 18.96
C ASP A 491 -12.25 -23.11 17.77
N SER A 492 -11.21 -22.32 17.97
CA SER A 492 -10.30 -21.89 16.92
C SER A 492 -9.53 -23.05 16.29
N GLU A 493 -9.06 -24.01 17.10
CA GLU A 493 -8.38 -25.23 16.64
C GLU A 493 -9.34 -26.11 15.85
N LYS A 494 -10.57 -26.27 16.31
CA LYS A 494 -11.62 -27.01 15.62
C LYS A 494 -11.95 -26.37 14.26
N ILE A 495 -12.24 -25.07 14.23
CA ILE A 495 -12.54 -24.35 12.99
C ILE A 495 -11.39 -24.51 11.98
N ARG A 496 -10.14 -24.40 12.45
CA ARG A 496 -8.97 -24.60 11.60
C ARG A 496 -8.88 -26.03 11.05
N ALA A 497 -9.12 -27.03 11.90
CA ALA A 497 -9.12 -28.43 11.50
C ALA A 497 -10.21 -28.71 10.46
N ASP A 498 -11.43 -28.25 10.72
CA ASP A 498 -12.58 -28.42 9.80
C ASP A 498 -12.33 -27.73 8.47
N PHE A 499 -11.73 -26.52 8.45
CA PHE A 499 -11.37 -25.81 7.23
C PHE A 499 -10.36 -26.60 6.39
N PHE A 500 -9.28 -27.12 6.98
CA PHE A 500 -8.29 -27.88 6.23
C PHE A 500 -8.73 -29.33 5.93
N ASN A 501 -9.70 -29.86 6.66
CA ASN A 501 -10.36 -31.12 6.27
C ASN A 501 -11.24 -30.91 5.02
N ALA A 502 -11.91 -29.76 4.90
CA ALA A 502 -12.66 -29.40 3.71
C ALA A 502 -11.75 -29.08 2.50
N TYR A 503 -10.57 -28.51 2.75
CA TYR A 503 -9.61 -28.09 1.72
C TYR A 503 -8.21 -28.68 1.99
N PRO A 504 -8.04 -30.01 1.93
CA PRO A 504 -6.83 -30.69 2.39
C PRO A 504 -5.59 -30.36 1.55
N ARG A 505 -5.76 -30.14 0.26
CA ARG A 505 -4.65 -29.85 -0.65
C ARG A 505 -4.04 -28.46 -0.38
N LEU A 506 -4.85 -27.51 0.12
CA LEU A 506 -4.38 -26.18 0.48
C LEU A 506 -3.30 -26.23 1.60
N LEU A 507 -3.49 -27.06 2.62
CA LEU A 507 -2.49 -27.23 3.69
C LEU A 507 -1.18 -27.84 3.18
N VAL A 508 -1.27 -28.84 2.31
CA VAL A 508 -0.10 -29.46 1.65
C VAL A 508 0.65 -28.44 0.83
N TRP A 509 -0.08 -27.64 0.04
CA TRP A 509 0.50 -26.58 -0.77
C TRP A 509 1.21 -25.51 0.05
N HIS A 510 0.72 -25.18 1.27
CA HIS A 510 1.42 -24.28 2.17
C HIS A 510 2.83 -24.79 2.53
N GLU A 511 2.94 -26.10 2.83
CA GLU A 511 4.24 -26.69 3.16
C GLU A 511 5.16 -26.78 1.92
N GLU A 512 4.60 -27.07 0.76
CA GLU A 512 5.34 -27.05 -0.52
C GLU A 512 5.91 -25.66 -0.81
N CYS A 513 5.14 -24.57 -0.60
CA CYS A 513 5.63 -23.21 -0.76
C CYS A 513 6.79 -22.88 0.17
N LYS A 514 6.68 -23.27 1.45
CA LYS A 514 7.76 -23.06 2.44
C LYS A 514 9.02 -23.84 2.08
N GLU A 515 8.86 -25.10 1.70
CA GLU A 515 9.99 -25.96 1.35
C GLU A 515 10.67 -25.48 0.07
N PHE A 516 9.91 -25.12 -0.95
CA PHE A 516 10.45 -24.53 -2.17
C PHE A 516 11.24 -23.25 -1.85
N ALA A 517 10.67 -22.38 -1.00
CA ALA A 517 11.34 -21.15 -0.60
C ALA A 517 12.64 -21.40 0.20
N ARG A 518 12.68 -22.40 1.09
CA ARG A 518 13.88 -22.78 1.82
C ARG A 518 14.99 -23.32 0.91
N GLN A 519 14.60 -24.09 -0.12
CA GLN A 519 15.56 -24.68 -1.08
C GLN A 519 16.12 -23.65 -2.06
N HIS A 520 15.30 -22.71 -2.52
CA HIS A 520 15.66 -21.82 -3.63
C HIS A 520 15.92 -20.37 -3.20
N GLY A 521 15.52 -19.98 -1.98
CA GLY A 521 15.62 -18.60 -1.50
C GLY A 521 14.56 -17.64 -2.11
N TYR A 522 13.61 -18.17 -2.86
CA TYR A 522 12.48 -17.41 -3.42
C TYR A 522 11.25 -18.30 -3.61
N ILE A 523 10.10 -17.67 -3.84
CA ILE A 523 8.89 -18.29 -4.39
C ILE A 523 8.55 -17.62 -5.71
N GLU A 524 7.87 -18.33 -6.62
CA GLU A 524 7.46 -17.75 -7.90
C GLU A 524 5.97 -17.94 -8.21
N SER A 525 5.43 -17.00 -8.99
CA SER A 525 4.05 -17.06 -9.51
C SER A 525 3.99 -17.82 -10.84
N PRO A 526 2.79 -18.14 -11.37
CA PRO A 526 2.61 -18.83 -12.65
C PRO A 526 3.26 -18.15 -13.86
N ILE A 527 3.55 -16.86 -13.76
CA ILE A 527 4.25 -16.13 -14.83
C ILE A 527 5.76 -16.01 -14.63
N GLY A 528 6.29 -16.58 -13.55
CA GLY A 528 7.71 -16.53 -13.18
C GLY A 528 8.13 -15.31 -12.36
N ARG A 529 7.16 -14.55 -11.78
CA ARG A 529 7.48 -13.47 -10.82
C ARG A 529 8.10 -14.09 -9.58
N LYS A 530 9.30 -13.63 -9.20
CA LYS A 530 10.05 -14.12 -8.05
C LYS A 530 9.94 -13.18 -6.87
N ARG A 531 9.61 -13.73 -5.70
CA ARG A 531 9.70 -13.08 -4.41
C ARG A 531 10.87 -13.67 -3.64
N TRP A 532 11.92 -12.90 -3.44
CA TRP A 532 13.15 -13.31 -2.74
C TRP A 532 13.01 -13.15 -1.23
N PHE A 533 13.69 -14.03 -0.47
CA PHE A 533 13.67 -14.08 0.98
C PHE A 533 15.08 -14.15 1.56
N ASP A 534 15.43 -13.18 2.41
CA ASP A 534 16.75 -13.12 3.04
C ASP A 534 16.83 -13.96 4.32
N ASN A 535 15.68 -14.21 4.98
CA ASN A 535 15.63 -14.83 6.29
C ASN A 535 14.88 -16.16 6.31
N ILE A 536 14.57 -16.76 5.16
CA ILE A 536 13.79 -18.01 5.08
C ILE A 536 14.48 -19.18 5.81
N ASN A 537 15.81 -19.19 5.87
CA ASN A 537 16.64 -20.17 6.57
C ASN A 537 17.29 -19.61 7.86
N SER A 538 16.78 -18.48 8.38
CA SER A 538 17.31 -17.87 9.60
C SER A 538 17.07 -18.75 10.83
N TYR A 539 18.04 -18.78 11.74
CA TYR A 539 17.87 -19.38 13.07
C TYR A 539 16.90 -18.59 13.95
N ASP A 540 16.71 -17.28 13.68
CA ASP A 540 15.68 -16.47 14.32
C ASP A 540 14.30 -16.91 13.83
N PHE A 541 13.58 -17.62 14.72
CA PHE A 541 12.23 -18.12 14.44
C PHE A 541 11.26 -17.02 13.96
N LYS A 542 11.35 -15.82 14.53
CA LYS A 542 10.45 -14.72 14.19
C LYS A 542 10.67 -14.23 12.76
N LYS A 543 11.93 -14.10 12.34
CA LYS A 543 12.30 -13.70 10.97
C LYS A 543 11.93 -14.80 9.97
N ARG A 544 12.30 -16.06 10.28
CA ARG A 544 11.97 -17.20 9.44
C ARG A 544 10.45 -17.35 9.25
N SER A 545 9.68 -17.32 10.33
CA SER A 545 8.22 -17.44 10.26
C SER A 545 7.56 -16.29 9.50
N ALA A 546 8.16 -15.10 9.49
CA ALA A 546 7.68 -13.99 8.67
C ALA A 546 7.88 -14.28 7.18
N ASP A 547 9.05 -14.77 6.78
CA ASP A 547 9.34 -15.15 5.39
C ASP A 547 8.50 -16.35 4.93
N GLU A 548 8.30 -17.36 5.78
CA GLU A 548 7.42 -18.50 5.50
C GLU A 548 5.97 -18.09 5.21
N ARG A 549 5.41 -17.14 5.97
CA ARG A 549 4.09 -16.59 5.68
C ARG A 549 4.07 -15.84 4.35
N GLN A 550 5.12 -15.09 4.03
CA GLN A 550 5.21 -14.40 2.75
C GLN A 550 5.37 -15.38 1.58
N ALA A 551 6.01 -16.53 1.79
CA ALA A 551 6.12 -17.58 0.76
C ALA A 551 4.77 -18.16 0.36
N ILE A 552 3.81 -18.24 1.30
CA ILE A 552 2.43 -18.65 1.02
C ILE A 552 1.65 -17.50 0.35
N ASN A 553 1.77 -16.28 0.89
CA ASN A 553 0.92 -15.16 0.49
C ASN A 553 1.32 -14.56 -0.87
N SER A 554 2.64 -14.47 -1.15
CA SER A 554 3.15 -13.74 -2.31
C SER A 554 2.69 -14.30 -3.66
N PRO A 555 2.62 -15.62 -3.90
CA PRO A 555 2.10 -16.17 -5.15
C PRO A 555 0.63 -15.80 -5.40
N VAL A 556 -0.20 -15.82 -4.34
CA VAL A 556 -1.63 -15.51 -4.44
C VAL A 556 -1.84 -14.02 -4.70
N GLN A 557 -1.33 -13.17 -3.81
CA GLN A 557 -1.52 -11.72 -3.91
C GLN A 557 -0.84 -11.13 -5.15
N GLY A 558 0.37 -11.59 -5.46
CA GLY A 558 1.12 -11.10 -6.61
C GLY A 558 0.45 -11.47 -7.92
N PHE A 559 0.01 -12.71 -8.05
CA PHE A 559 -0.65 -13.15 -9.27
C PHE A 559 -2.06 -12.56 -9.43
N GLY A 560 -2.82 -12.37 -8.32
CA GLY A 560 -4.07 -11.62 -8.37
C GLY A 560 -3.87 -10.20 -8.92
N SER A 561 -2.84 -9.51 -8.44
CA SER A 561 -2.48 -8.19 -8.99
C SER A 561 -2.03 -8.25 -10.45
N ASP A 562 -1.31 -9.30 -10.87
CA ASP A 562 -0.92 -9.50 -12.26
C ASP A 562 -2.13 -9.68 -13.18
N LEU A 563 -3.18 -10.39 -12.73
CA LEU A 563 -4.44 -10.53 -13.46
C LEU A 563 -5.11 -9.16 -13.68
N CYS A 564 -5.27 -8.38 -12.61
CA CYS A 564 -5.89 -7.06 -12.67
C CYS A 564 -5.09 -6.08 -13.56
N THR A 565 -3.76 -6.01 -13.38
CA THR A 565 -2.91 -5.12 -14.18
C THR A 565 -2.77 -5.56 -15.63
N SER A 566 -2.90 -6.86 -15.92
CA SER A 566 -2.96 -7.38 -17.29
C SER A 566 -4.24 -6.95 -17.99
N ALA A 567 -5.39 -7.05 -17.30
CA ALA A 567 -6.68 -6.60 -17.81
C ALA A 567 -6.67 -5.07 -18.05
N LEU A 568 -6.20 -4.29 -17.06
CA LEU A 568 -6.04 -2.84 -17.18
C LEU A 568 -5.22 -2.47 -18.42
N ALA A 569 -4.07 -3.10 -18.59
CA ALA A 569 -3.18 -2.81 -19.71
C ALA A 569 -3.77 -3.23 -21.06
N GLU A 570 -4.55 -4.32 -21.10
CA GLU A 570 -5.28 -4.71 -22.31
C GLU A 570 -6.34 -3.67 -22.65
N ILE A 571 -7.16 -3.26 -21.69
CA ILE A 571 -8.20 -2.25 -21.89
C ILE A 571 -7.58 -0.93 -22.38
N VAL A 572 -6.51 -0.45 -21.75
CA VAL A 572 -5.85 0.82 -22.10
C VAL A 572 -5.24 0.81 -23.50
N PHE A 573 -4.72 -0.34 -23.96
CA PHE A 573 -4.04 -0.44 -25.26
C PHE A 573 -4.83 -1.18 -26.34
N SER A 574 -6.06 -1.58 -26.04
CA SER A 574 -6.93 -2.24 -27.03
C SER A 574 -7.20 -1.31 -28.21
N LYS A 575 -7.05 -1.86 -29.41
CA LYS A 575 -7.44 -1.18 -30.64
C LYS A 575 -8.90 -1.42 -31.02
N GLU A 576 -9.55 -2.35 -30.35
CA GLU A 576 -10.95 -2.74 -30.58
C GLU A 576 -11.92 -1.89 -29.77
N LEU A 577 -11.40 -1.19 -28.74
CA LEU A 577 -12.18 -0.29 -27.92
C LEU A 577 -12.05 1.16 -28.40
N ASP A 578 -13.16 1.88 -28.48
CA ASP A 578 -13.18 3.29 -28.80
C ASP A 578 -12.94 4.13 -27.53
N HIS A 579 -11.70 4.53 -27.31
CA HIS A 579 -11.27 5.33 -26.16
C HIS A 579 -11.86 6.74 -26.09
N THR A 580 -12.67 7.16 -27.06
CA THR A 580 -13.42 8.42 -26.98
C THR A 580 -14.74 8.27 -26.20
N ARG A 581 -15.15 7.04 -25.90
CA ARG A 581 -16.42 6.68 -25.27
C ARG A 581 -16.29 6.36 -23.78
N PHE A 582 -15.09 6.12 -23.30
CA PHE A 582 -14.81 5.82 -21.90
C PHE A 582 -13.43 6.32 -21.45
N ASN A 583 -13.27 6.48 -20.14
CA ASN A 583 -12.00 6.75 -19.48
C ASN A 583 -11.74 5.67 -18.43
N VAL A 584 -10.50 5.23 -18.30
CA VAL A 584 -10.05 4.43 -17.15
C VAL A 584 -9.61 5.40 -16.07
N LEU A 585 -10.23 5.34 -14.89
CA LEU A 585 -9.93 6.23 -13.78
C LEU A 585 -8.83 5.70 -12.87
N GLY A 586 -8.65 4.38 -12.82
CA GLY A 586 -7.63 3.73 -12.02
C GLY A 586 -8.02 2.33 -11.60
N SER A 587 -7.19 1.73 -10.74
CA SER A 587 -7.51 0.48 -10.07
C SER A 587 -7.55 0.66 -8.56
N VAL A 588 -8.50 -0.01 -7.90
CA VAL A 588 -8.68 -0.01 -6.45
C VAL A 588 -8.74 -1.46 -5.98
N HIS A 589 -7.67 -1.94 -5.37
CA HIS A 589 -7.50 -3.36 -5.04
C HIS A 589 -7.62 -4.25 -6.29
N ASP A 590 -8.66 -5.05 -6.38
CA ASP A 590 -8.92 -5.99 -7.47
C ASP A 590 -9.95 -5.44 -8.49
N ALA A 591 -10.40 -4.18 -8.29
CA ALA A 591 -11.34 -3.49 -9.16
C ALA A 591 -10.65 -2.53 -10.13
N ILE A 592 -11.28 -2.31 -11.27
CA ILE A 592 -10.95 -1.21 -12.20
C ILE A 592 -12.16 -0.26 -12.26
N LEU A 593 -11.89 1.03 -12.11
CA LEU A 593 -12.89 2.08 -12.11
C LEU A 593 -12.88 2.80 -13.47
N PHE A 594 -14.06 2.98 -14.05
CA PHE A 594 -14.27 3.61 -15.35
C PHE A 594 -15.25 4.75 -15.26
N GLU A 595 -15.16 5.66 -16.20
CA GLU A 595 -16.18 6.62 -16.56
C GLU A 595 -16.59 6.37 -18.02
N ILE A 596 -17.85 6.02 -18.28
CA ILE A 596 -18.37 5.62 -19.58
C ILE A 596 -19.52 6.56 -19.98
N LYS A 597 -19.58 7.00 -21.26
CA LYS A 597 -20.72 7.76 -21.77
C LYS A 597 -22.02 6.95 -21.68
N ASP A 598 -23.10 7.57 -21.25
CA ASP A 598 -24.40 6.92 -21.00
C ASP A 598 -24.85 6.01 -22.14
N ASP A 599 -24.79 6.49 -23.38
CA ASP A 599 -25.24 5.75 -24.59
C ASP A 599 -24.41 4.51 -24.91
N TYR A 600 -23.26 4.33 -24.26
CA TYR A 600 -22.33 3.23 -24.57
C TYR A 600 -22.12 2.26 -23.41
N VAL A 601 -22.81 2.43 -22.29
CA VAL A 601 -22.67 1.58 -21.10
C VAL A 601 -23.03 0.14 -21.45
N GLU A 602 -24.19 -0.10 -22.07
CA GLU A 602 -24.67 -1.43 -22.44
C GLU A 602 -23.75 -2.16 -23.44
N GLU A 603 -23.08 -1.40 -24.34
CA GLU A 603 -22.14 -1.95 -25.31
C GLU A 603 -20.78 -2.27 -24.70
N LEU A 604 -20.22 -1.35 -23.90
CA LEU A 604 -18.84 -1.42 -23.44
C LEU A 604 -18.67 -2.28 -22.18
N VAL A 605 -19.60 -2.24 -21.25
CA VAL A 605 -19.47 -2.98 -19.98
C VAL A 605 -19.24 -4.48 -20.19
N PRO A 606 -20.02 -5.19 -21.04
CA PRO A 606 -19.74 -6.61 -21.29
C PRO A 606 -18.36 -6.86 -21.92
N LYS A 607 -17.86 -5.96 -22.76
CA LYS A 607 -16.52 -6.07 -23.37
C LYS A 607 -15.41 -5.91 -22.33
N LEU A 608 -15.55 -4.89 -21.47
CA LEU A 608 -14.59 -4.61 -20.40
C LEU A 608 -14.56 -5.75 -19.38
N GLN A 609 -15.74 -6.23 -18.97
CA GLN A 609 -15.90 -7.38 -18.09
C GLN A 609 -15.25 -8.64 -18.69
N SER A 610 -15.50 -8.94 -19.95
CA SER A 610 -14.91 -10.08 -20.65
C SER A 610 -13.37 -10.01 -20.69
N ILE A 611 -12.78 -8.83 -20.85
CA ILE A 611 -11.31 -8.64 -20.78
C ILE A 611 -10.80 -8.92 -19.36
N MET A 612 -11.53 -8.50 -18.32
CA MET A 612 -11.16 -8.80 -16.95
C MET A 612 -11.28 -10.29 -16.64
N GLU A 613 -12.33 -10.94 -17.06
CA GLU A 613 -12.52 -12.39 -16.87
C GLU A 613 -11.54 -13.24 -17.70
N ASN A 614 -10.99 -12.69 -18.79
CA ASN A 614 -10.05 -13.37 -19.68
C ASN A 614 -8.77 -12.53 -19.92
N PRO A 615 -8.05 -12.13 -18.87
CA PRO A 615 -6.89 -11.23 -19.04
C PRO A 615 -5.78 -11.92 -19.85
N PRO A 616 -5.08 -11.20 -20.74
CA PRO A 616 -4.09 -11.81 -21.64
C PRO A 616 -2.97 -12.61 -20.97
N ILE A 617 -2.68 -12.31 -19.69
CA ILE A 617 -1.60 -12.97 -18.95
C ILE A 617 -1.86 -14.47 -18.70
N VAL A 618 -3.14 -14.88 -18.67
CA VAL A 618 -3.51 -16.30 -18.51
C VAL A 618 -3.41 -17.10 -19.80
N LYS A 619 -3.20 -16.43 -20.93
CA LYS A 619 -3.09 -17.11 -22.21
C LYS A 619 -1.92 -18.12 -22.23
N GLY A 620 -2.26 -19.37 -22.46
CA GLY A 620 -1.30 -20.48 -22.43
C GLY A 620 -1.01 -21.04 -21.03
N LEU A 621 -1.75 -20.60 -20.00
CA LEU A 621 -1.82 -21.23 -18.69
C LEU A 621 -3.06 -22.11 -18.63
N ASP A 622 -2.96 -23.23 -17.89
CA ASP A 622 -4.12 -24.06 -17.58
C ASP A 622 -4.85 -23.45 -16.37
N VAL A 623 -5.99 -22.80 -16.62
CA VAL A 623 -6.79 -22.14 -15.58
C VAL A 623 -8.01 -23.02 -15.29
N PRO A 624 -8.01 -23.75 -14.16
CA PRO A 624 -9.04 -24.77 -13.89
C PRO A 624 -10.40 -24.20 -13.46
N ILE A 625 -10.47 -22.91 -13.20
CA ILE A 625 -11.66 -22.23 -12.66
C ILE A 625 -11.94 -20.93 -13.42
N PRO A 626 -13.22 -20.50 -13.54
CA PRO A 626 -13.53 -19.22 -14.16
C PRO A 626 -13.05 -18.07 -13.27
N LEU A 627 -12.48 -17.03 -13.89
CA LEU A 627 -12.38 -15.72 -13.27
C LEU A 627 -13.72 -15.01 -13.49
N VAL A 628 -14.27 -14.42 -12.45
CA VAL A 628 -15.57 -13.73 -12.49
C VAL A 628 -15.36 -12.31 -11.98
N ALA A 629 -15.96 -11.34 -12.64
CA ALA A 629 -15.94 -9.95 -12.25
C ALA A 629 -17.36 -9.41 -12.11
N ASP A 630 -17.66 -8.80 -10.98
CA ASP A 630 -18.94 -8.17 -10.70
C ASP A 630 -18.93 -6.73 -11.23
N VAL A 631 -20.08 -6.25 -11.73
CA VAL A 631 -20.21 -4.94 -12.35
C VAL A 631 -21.18 -4.09 -11.54
N GLU A 632 -20.75 -2.89 -11.20
CA GLU A 632 -21.59 -1.85 -10.61
C GLU A 632 -21.61 -0.62 -11.52
N VAL A 633 -22.82 -0.12 -11.84
CA VAL A 633 -23.02 1.06 -12.68
C VAL A 633 -23.81 2.10 -11.90
N SER A 634 -23.26 3.28 -11.73
CA SER A 634 -23.87 4.35 -10.93
C SER A 634 -23.52 5.75 -11.44
N SER A 635 -24.05 6.80 -10.83
CA SER A 635 -23.66 8.20 -11.12
C SER A 635 -22.42 8.62 -10.32
N CYS A 636 -22.14 7.95 -9.20
CA CYS A 636 -21.01 8.24 -8.33
C CYS A 636 -20.45 6.93 -7.74
N TRP A 637 -19.21 6.92 -7.27
CA TRP A 637 -18.56 5.72 -6.74
C TRP A 637 -19.21 5.26 -5.42
N GLY A 638 -19.76 4.03 -5.40
CA GLY A 638 -20.51 3.48 -4.28
C GLY A 638 -21.89 4.11 -4.06
N GLY A 639 -22.45 4.75 -5.07
CA GLY A 639 -23.82 5.26 -5.08
C GLY A 639 -24.79 4.14 -5.47
N HIS A 640 -25.52 3.62 -4.46
CA HIS A 640 -26.70 2.77 -4.62
C HIS A 640 -27.97 3.60 -4.62
#